data_bf2c2ca1af1f1cda1389f421d98f4703
#
_entry.id   bf2c2ca1af1f1cda1389f421d98f4703
#
_cell.length_a   1.000
_cell.length_b   1.000
_cell.length_c   1.000
_cell.angle_alpha   90.00
_cell.angle_beta   90.00
_cell.angle_gamma   90.00
#
_symmetry.space_group_name_H-M   'P 1'
#
loop_
_entity.id
_entity.type
_entity.pdbx_description
1 polymer ?
#
loop_
_entity_poly.entity_id
_entity_poly.type
_entity_poly.pdbx_seq_one_letter_code
_entity_poly.pdbx_strand_id
1 'polypeptide(L)'
;MLKIKKLYGFMLQGFLPLFMMTFCICLFIVLMQFLWRFIDDLVGKGLEISVIAELFFYAALTMVPLALPLSILLASLMLFGNLGERFELTAMKSSGVSLLKAMRPLMVLIALVAVGAFFFQNDVLPKAQVKMWTLVFSVRQKSPELDIPEGVFYDQIDGYSVFVKQKNRENGRLYDLMIYDVSQGFNNSRIILSDSGKLSFTRDKRHLFLKLWKGEQFENLSDQQVSSVGAPYRRESFSDKEIMIPFDANFTRMNDSTMRKQYVGKNIAELRQTIDSVKVRIDSVGNIFGRDLQEVQYVGVDNFIRKSDGHGGIIKQPAPEVKLTKPVDVDAVFNGKTLADKQRYIAFAIDRARQMKNEFEFKSYTLAEDKKVIRRHQIEMHKKFTLSIACLIFFFIGAPLGAIIRKGGIGVPIVISVLLFVFYYIIDTFGYKLARDGRVDVWEGIWASTAVLFPLGVFLTYKAVNDSAVFNAEAYVAFFRRLVGKTELRRVEMKELSMEDVVADRACAALSELKADADAFYHRNRTRQNYFAYWTRGMSRKSLTQLSDKLEDVVGYLSNSRNQLVINKLMDFPVIKYNRLVQPSVYGKTARAVMIVVPVGFLVYIIGVKQHQRLRRDVKKISQVCDELTQIIKDNNQGDER
;
A
#
# COMPACT_ATOMS: atom_id res chain seq x y z
N MET A 1 34.02 -21.63 -25.72
CA MET A 1 32.97 -20.72 -26.18
C MET A 1 31.61 -21.42 -26.11
N LEU A 2 30.74 -21.06 -25.18
CA LEU A 2 29.37 -21.54 -25.12
C LEU A 2 28.63 -21.06 -26.40
N LYS A 3 28.25 -21.98 -27.28
CA LYS A 3 27.42 -21.66 -28.46
C LYS A 3 26.03 -21.29 -27.98
N ILE A 4 25.78 -19.99 -27.73
CA ILE A 4 24.46 -19.46 -27.40
C ILE A 4 23.55 -19.71 -28.60
N LYS A 5 22.43 -20.41 -28.40
CA LYS A 5 21.45 -20.63 -29.46
C LYS A 5 20.93 -19.27 -29.95
N LYS A 6 20.76 -19.08 -31.26
CA LYS A 6 20.27 -17.82 -31.84
C LYS A 6 18.98 -17.29 -31.17
N LEU A 7 18.08 -18.20 -30.82
CA LEU A 7 16.85 -17.85 -30.08
C LEU A 7 17.13 -17.18 -28.72
N TYR A 8 18.17 -17.63 -27.99
CA TYR A 8 18.50 -17.05 -26.69
C TYR A 8 19.06 -15.61 -26.85
N GLY A 9 19.90 -15.42 -27.85
CA GLY A 9 20.38 -14.07 -28.19
C GLY A 9 19.24 -13.13 -28.56
N PHE A 10 18.29 -13.59 -29.37
CA PHE A 10 17.12 -12.83 -29.78
C PHE A 10 16.27 -12.39 -28.56
N MET A 11 15.98 -13.32 -27.64
CA MET A 11 15.20 -13.01 -26.43
C MET A 11 15.93 -12.02 -25.50
N LEU A 12 17.25 -12.17 -25.34
CA LEU A 12 18.05 -11.26 -24.51
C LEU A 12 18.17 -9.87 -25.14
N GLN A 13 18.40 -9.79 -26.47
CA GLN A 13 18.45 -8.52 -27.19
C GLN A 13 17.13 -7.77 -27.19
N GLY A 14 16.00 -8.48 -27.20
CA GLY A 14 14.68 -7.87 -27.07
C GLY A 14 14.37 -7.39 -25.63
N PHE A 15 14.79 -8.17 -24.61
CA PHE A 15 14.49 -7.87 -23.21
C PHE A 15 15.35 -6.77 -22.62
N LEU A 16 16.68 -6.80 -22.84
CA LEU A 16 17.61 -5.94 -22.11
C LEU A 16 17.38 -4.44 -22.35
N PRO A 17 17.17 -3.95 -23.59
CA PRO A 17 16.84 -2.54 -23.82
C PRO A 17 15.51 -2.13 -23.18
N LEU A 18 14.47 -2.97 -23.28
CA LEU A 18 13.18 -2.72 -22.64
C LEU A 18 13.31 -2.65 -21.13
N PHE A 19 14.06 -3.58 -20.53
CA PHE A 19 14.31 -3.60 -19.10
C PHE A 19 15.06 -2.35 -18.62
N MET A 20 16.14 -1.95 -19.32
CA MET A 20 16.89 -0.75 -18.95
C MET A 20 16.04 0.51 -19.08
N MET A 21 15.28 0.64 -20.16
CA MET A 21 14.37 1.77 -20.37
C MET A 21 13.29 1.82 -19.28
N THR A 22 12.60 0.70 -19.02
CA THR A 22 11.54 0.65 -18.00
C THR A 22 12.10 0.85 -16.60
N PHE A 23 13.30 0.35 -16.30
CA PHE A 23 13.98 0.57 -15.04
C PHE A 23 14.29 2.04 -14.80
N CYS A 24 14.87 2.73 -15.80
CA CYS A 24 15.13 4.17 -15.70
C CYS A 24 13.84 4.97 -15.50
N ILE A 25 12.77 4.64 -16.23
CA ILE A 25 11.47 5.32 -16.10
C ILE A 25 10.89 5.07 -14.71
N CYS A 26 10.85 3.83 -14.24
CA CYS A 26 10.31 3.50 -12.92
C CYS A 26 11.13 4.16 -11.80
N LEU A 27 12.46 4.11 -11.90
CA LEU A 27 13.36 4.76 -10.94
C LEU A 27 13.13 6.27 -10.91
N PHE A 28 12.99 6.91 -12.07
CA PHE A 28 12.72 8.34 -12.18
C PHE A 28 11.38 8.72 -11.53
N ILE A 29 10.31 7.95 -11.80
CA ILE A 29 8.98 8.20 -11.20
C ILE A 29 9.05 8.11 -9.67
N VAL A 30 9.70 7.07 -9.14
CA VAL A 30 9.83 6.88 -7.68
C VAL A 30 10.75 7.94 -7.06
N LEU A 31 11.80 8.36 -7.77
CA LEU A 31 12.67 9.44 -7.35
C LEU A 31 11.93 10.78 -7.31
N MET A 32 11.05 11.05 -8.29
CA MET A 32 10.20 12.24 -8.27
C MET A 32 9.22 12.25 -7.10
N GLN A 33 8.68 11.09 -6.72
CA GLN A 33 7.87 10.96 -5.51
C GLN A 33 8.68 11.29 -4.24
N PHE A 34 9.94 10.87 -4.18
CA PHE A 34 10.85 11.22 -3.09
C PHE A 34 11.11 12.73 -3.06
N LEU A 35 11.44 13.34 -4.21
CA LEU A 35 11.67 14.78 -4.31
C LEU A 35 10.46 15.57 -3.82
N TRP A 36 9.25 15.21 -4.28
CA TRP A 36 8.03 15.89 -3.87
C TRP A 36 7.80 15.85 -2.36
N ARG A 37 8.20 14.75 -1.71
CA ARG A 37 8.09 14.59 -0.27
C ARG A 37 9.06 15.49 0.53
N PHE A 38 10.23 15.79 -0.03
CA PHE A 38 11.31 16.52 0.66
C PHE A 38 11.56 17.90 0.06
N ILE A 39 10.72 18.37 -0.86
CA ILE A 39 10.93 19.66 -1.55
C ILE A 39 10.94 20.83 -0.58
N ASP A 40 10.07 20.83 0.42
CA ASP A 40 9.99 21.87 1.44
C ASP A 40 11.25 21.91 2.34
N ASP A 41 11.89 20.76 2.52
CA ASP A 41 13.16 20.66 3.26
C ASP A 41 14.36 21.14 2.42
N LEU A 42 14.25 21.19 1.09
CA LEU A 42 15.35 21.51 0.17
C LEU A 42 15.32 22.96 -0.33
N VAL A 43 14.12 23.48 -0.60
CA VAL A 43 13.93 24.82 -1.17
C VAL A 43 14.16 25.90 -0.09
N GLY A 44 14.79 27.01 -0.45
CA GLY A 44 15.00 28.16 0.45
C GLY A 44 16.16 28.04 1.43
N LYS A 45 16.85 26.88 1.51
CA LYS A 45 17.95 26.68 2.46
C LYS A 45 19.35 27.03 1.92
N GLY A 46 19.47 27.54 0.70
CA GLY A 46 20.77 27.92 0.11
C GLY A 46 21.79 26.77 0.13
N LEU A 47 21.38 25.56 -0.23
CA LEU A 47 22.26 24.38 -0.30
C LEU A 47 23.13 24.44 -1.56
N GLU A 48 24.36 23.96 -1.46
CA GLU A 48 25.19 23.77 -2.64
C GLU A 48 24.63 22.68 -3.55
N ILE A 49 24.75 22.88 -4.86
CA ILE A 49 24.29 21.91 -5.87
C ILE A 49 24.94 20.54 -5.67
N SER A 50 26.20 20.50 -5.23
CA SER A 50 26.94 19.28 -4.89
C SER A 50 26.23 18.43 -3.83
N VAL A 51 25.72 19.05 -2.76
CA VAL A 51 25.00 18.39 -1.68
C VAL A 51 23.66 17.86 -2.16
N ILE A 52 22.95 18.64 -2.97
CA ILE A 52 21.69 18.24 -3.57
C ILE A 52 21.90 17.03 -4.53
N ALA A 53 22.92 17.09 -5.39
CA ALA A 53 23.25 15.98 -6.30
C ALA A 53 23.64 14.70 -5.52
N GLU A 54 24.43 14.83 -4.45
CA GLU A 54 24.79 13.72 -3.58
C GLU A 54 23.56 13.12 -2.91
N LEU A 55 22.63 13.94 -2.40
CA LEU A 55 21.35 13.49 -1.83
C LEU A 55 20.51 12.71 -2.83
N PHE A 56 20.37 13.25 -4.06
CA PHE A 56 19.62 12.58 -5.14
C PHE A 56 20.27 11.26 -5.55
N PHE A 57 21.58 11.19 -5.60
CA PHE A 57 22.30 9.94 -5.90
C PHE A 57 21.99 8.86 -4.85
N TYR A 58 22.11 9.17 -3.55
CA TYR A 58 21.78 8.19 -2.52
C TYR A 58 20.28 7.90 -2.43
N ALA A 59 19.43 8.87 -2.69
CA ALA A 59 18.00 8.65 -2.81
C ALA A 59 17.68 7.69 -3.96
N ALA A 60 18.27 7.88 -5.13
CA ALA A 60 18.11 6.96 -6.26
C ALA A 60 18.53 5.53 -5.91
N LEU A 61 19.68 5.35 -5.25
CA LEU A 61 20.13 4.03 -4.79
C LEU A 61 19.13 3.40 -3.79
N THR A 62 18.52 4.20 -2.91
CA THR A 62 17.54 3.68 -1.95
C THR A 62 16.20 3.32 -2.59
N MET A 63 15.91 3.84 -3.79
CA MET A 63 14.67 3.55 -4.52
C MET A 63 14.82 2.37 -5.51
N VAL A 64 16.04 1.91 -5.80
CA VAL A 64 16.31 0.74 -6.66
C VAL A 64 15.47 -0.48 -6.25
N PRO A 65 15.38 -0.86 -4.96
CA PRO A 65 14.59 -2.01 -4.54
C PRO A 65 13.11 -1.96 -4.92
N LEU A 66 12.53 -0.77 -4.98
CA LEU A 66 11.13 -0.59 -5.36
C LEU A 66 10.95 -0.59 -6.88
N ALA A 67 11.90 0.04 -7.60
CA ALA A 67 11.85 0.16 -9.06
C ALA A 67 12.16 -1.16 -9.77
N LEU A 68 13.03 -1.99 -9.22
CA LEU A 68 13.54 -3.19 -9.87
C LEU A 68 12.47 -4.26 -10.16
N PRO A 69 11.64 -4.70 -9.21
CA PRO A 69 10.57 -5.67 -9.47
C PRO A 69 9.53 -5.13 -10.45
N LEU A 70 9.16 -3.84 -10.32
CA LEU A 70 8.21 -3.19 -11.21
C LEU A 70 8.72 -3.14 -12.65
N SER A 71 9.99 -2.81 -12.86
CA SER A 71 10.61 -2.75 -14.18
C SER A 71 10.72 -4.14 -14.82
N ILE A 72 11.00 -5.18 -14.04
CA ILE A 72 11.03 -6.57 -14.51
C ILE A 72 9.62 -7.00 -14.97
N LEU A 73 8.60 -6.69 -14.18
CA LEU A 73 7.20 -6.98 -14.52
C LEU A 73 6.82 -6.30 -15.83
N LEU A 74 7.08 -4.99 -15.94
CA LEU A 74 6.73 -4.20 -17.12
C LEU A 74 7.51 -4.64 -18.36
N ALA A 75 8.83 -4.82 -18.24
CA ALA A 75 9.67 -5.24 -19.36
C ALA A 75 9.29 -6.64 -19.89
N SER A 76 9.03 -7.59 -18.97
CA SER A 76 8.62 -8.94 -19.36
C SER A 76 7.24 -8.93 -20.02
N LEU A 77 6.30 -8.17 -19.48
CA LEU A 77 4.95 -8.05 -20.03
C LEU A 77 4.98 -7.39 -21.42
N MET A 78 5.77 -6.33 -21.60
CA MET A 78 5.95 -5.66 -22.89
C MET A 78 6.63 -6.57 -23.91
N LEU A 79 7.73 -7.25 -23.55
CA LEU A 79 8.41 -8.15 -24.47
C LEU A 79 7.48 -9.25 -24.99
N PHE A 80 6.88 -10.00 -24.09
CA PHE A 80 6.00 -11.11 -24.47
C PHE A 80 4.69 -10.63 -25.12
N GLY A 81 4.20 -9.45 -24.75
CA GLY A 81 3.10 -8.79 -25.43
C GLY A 81 3.42 -8.46 -26.88
N ASN A 82 4.56 -7.83 -27.13
CA ASN A 82 5.03 -7.50 -28.49
C ASN A 82 5.27 -8.75 -29.34
N LEU A 83 5.88 -9.80 -28.75
CA LEU A 83 6.07 -11.08 -29.45
C LEU A 83 4.72 -11.75 -29.79
N GLY A 84 3.72 -11.60 -28.94
CA GLY A 84 2.35 -12.08 -29.18
C GLY A 84 1.63 -11.27 -30.27
N GLU A 85 1.72 -9.96 -30.25
CA GLU A 85 1.11 -9.04 -31.21
C GLU A 85 1.69 -9.23 -32.63
N ARG A 86 2.99 -9.41 -32.73
CA ARG A 86 3.69 -9.69 -34.01
C ARG A 86 3.58 -11.13 -34.49
N PHE A 87 2.83 -11.99 -33.79
CA PHE A 87 2.71 -13.42 -34.08
C PHE A 87 4.03 -14.22 -33.99
N GLU A 88 5.12 -13.61 -33.55
CA GLU A 88 6.42 -14.27 -33.39
C GLU A 88 6.36 -15.40 -32.35
N LEU A 89 5.64 -15.18 -31.25
CA LEU A 89 5.41 -16.20 -30.24
C LEU A 89 4.59 -17.38 -30.79
N THR A 90 3.62 -17.11 -31.65
CA THR A 90 2.81 -18.13 -32.33
C THR A 90 3.67 -18.94 -33.31
N ALA A 91 4.52 -18.29 -34.09
CA ALA A 91 5.47 -18.95 -35.00
C ALA A 91 6.49 -19.83 -34.23
N MET A 92 6.97 -19.39 -33.06
CA MET A 92 7.81 -20.23 -32.19
C MET A 92 7.08 -21.46 -31.69
N LYS A 93 5.81 -21.32 -31.28
CA LYS A 93 5.00 -22.45 -30.80
C LYS A 93 4.71 -23.44 -31.93
N SER A 94 4.36 -22.99 -33.13
CA SER A 94 4.11 -23.86 -34.28
C SER A 94 5.38 -24.62 -34.72
N SER A 95 6.58 -24.06 -34.48
CA SER A 95 7.87 -24.75 -34.70
C SER A 95 8.29 -25.67 -33.54
N GLY A 96 7.40 -25.94 -32.54
CA GLY A 96 7.65 -26.85 -31.42
C GLY A 96 8.43 -26.25 -30.23
N VAL A 97 8.61 -24.90 -30.19
CA VAL A 97 9.21 -24.21 -29.05
C VAL A 97 8.14 -23.85 -28.05
N SER A 98 8.11 -24.52 -26.89
CA SER A 98 7.18 -24.19 -25.79
C SER A 98 7.50 -22.81 -25.19
N LEU A 99 6.49 -22.16 -24.59
CA LEU A 99 6.66 -20.86 -23.90
C LEU A 99 7.77 -20.92 -22.84
N LEU A 100 7.84 -22.00 -22.06
CA LEU A 100 8.91 -22.17 -21.06
C LEU A 100 10.29 -22.25 -21.67
N LYS A 101 10.44 -22.87 -22.86
CA LYS A 101 11.74 -22.88 -23.59
C LYS A 101 12.13 -21.49 -24.06
N ALA A 102 11.16 -20.68 -24.51
CA ALA A 102 11.39 -19.28 -24.89
C ALA A 102 11.78 -18.42 -23.68
N MET A 103 11.16 -18.65 -22.50
CA MET A 103 11.45 -17.94 -21.24
C MET A 103 12.81 -18.30 -20.63
N ARG A 104 13.37 -19.49 -20.90
CA ARG A 104 14.62 -19.97 -20.24
C ARG A 104 15.77 -18.96 -20.18
N PRO A 105 16.21 -18.32 -21.27
CA PRO A 105 17.31 -17.38 -21.23
C PRO A 105 17.03 -16.19 -20.31
N LEU A 106 15.78 -15.74 -20.27
CA LEU A 106 15.35 -14.64 -19.41
C LEU A 106 15.23 -15.09 -17.95
N MET A 107 14.78 -16.31 -17.67
CA MET A 107 14.78 -16.87 -16.31
C MET A 107 16.18 -16.88 -15.70
N VAL A 108 17.20 -17.27 -16.49
CA VAL A 108 18.60 -17.26 -16.03
C VAL A 108 19.05 -15.82 -15.78
N LEU A 109 18.75 -14.90 -16.70
CA LEU A 109 19.09 -13.48 -16.54
C LEU A 109 18.44 -12.90 -15.27
N ILE A 110 17.14 -13.12 -15.08
CA ILE A 110 16.41 -12.59 -13.91
C ILE A 110 16.88 -13.25 -12.61
N ALA A 111 17.27 -14.54 -12.64
CA ALA A 111 17.89 -15.18 -11.48
C ALA A 111 19.23 -14.51 -11.11
N LEU A 112 20.06 -14.17 -12.12
CA LEU A 112 21.28 -13.39 -11.88
C LEU A 112 20.99 -12.00 -11.33
N VAL A 113 19.98 -11.32 -11.87
CA VAL A 113 19.53 -10.01 -11.37
C VAL A 113 19.01 -10.13 -9.93
N ALA A 114 18.26 -11.17 -9.60
CA ALA A 114 17.76 -11.42 -8.24
C ALA A 114 18.89 -11.66 -7.24
N VAL A 115 19.92 -12.42 -7.62
CA VAL A 115 21.14 -12.60 -6.81
C VAL A 115 21.87 -11.27 -6.65
N GLY A 116 22.04 -10.51 -7.73
CA GLY A 116 22.63 -9.16 -7.68
C GLY A 116 21.83 -8.22 -6.78
N ALA A 117 20.51 -8.26 -6.85
CA ALA A 117 19.60 -7.49 -6.00
C ALA A 117 19.76 -7.84 -4.52
N PHE A 118 19.99 -9.12 -4.19
CA PHE A 118 20.26 -9.54 -2.83
C PHE A 118 21.55 -8.92 -2.28
N PHE A 119 22.66 -9.01 -3.02
CA PHE A 119 23.92 -8.39 -2.61
C PHE A 119 23.81 -6.86 -2.54
N PHE A 120 23.15 -6.25 -3.52
CA PHE A 120 22.87 -4.82 -3.48
C PHE A 120 22.13 -4.43 -2.21
N GLN A 121 21.09 -5.17 -1.85
CA GLN A 121 20.27 -4.90 -0.68
C GLN A 121 20.99 -5.19 0.65
N ASN A 122 21.93 -6.14 0.64
CA ASN A 122 22.71 -6.46 1.83
C ASN A 122 23.83 -5.46 2.12
N ASP A 123 24.55 -5.01 1.09
CA ASP A 123 25.82 -4.30 1.26
C ASP A 123 25.78 -2.84 0.79
N VAL A 124 25.10 -2.57 -0.34
CA VAL A 124 25.03 -1.23 -0.93
C VAL A 124 23.93 -0.39 -0.31
N LEU A 125 22.74 -0.95 -0.22
CA LEU A 125 21.55 -0.26 0.26
C LEU A 125 21.70 0.29 1.69
N PRO A 126 22.21 -0.44 2.69
CA PRO A 126 22.38 0.09 4.03
C PRO A 126 23.30 1.31 4.07
N LYS A 127 24.41 1.26 3.33
CA LYS A 127 25.34 2.39 3.22
C LYS A 127 24.69 3.61 2.55
N ALA A 128 23.93 3.38 1.47
CA ALA A 128 23.21 4.44 0.78
C ALA A 128 22.13 5.07 1.67
N GLN A 129 21.38 4.26 2.43
CA GLN A 129 20.37 4.73 3.37
C GLN A 129 20.97 5.56 4.50
N VAL A 130 22.10 5.13 5.10
CA VAL A 130 22.81 5.92 6.12
C VAL A 130 23.19 7.27 5.55
N LYS A 131 23.82 7.32 4.38
CA LYS A 131 24.24 8.57 3.73
C LYS A 131 23.05 9.47 3.40
N MET A 132 22.00 8.92 2.83
CA MET A 132 20.78 9.65 2.49
C MET A 132 20.14 10.26 3.74
N TRP A 133 19.93 9.48 4.79
CA TRP A 133 19.30 9.98 6.01
C TRP A 133 20.17 10.97 6.75
N THR A 134 21.50 10.75 6.80
CA THR A 134 22.44 11.73 7.36
C THR A 134 22.33 13.07 6.63
N LEU A 135 22.28 13.05 5.29
CA LEU A 135 22.11 14.28 4.50
C LEU A 135 20.74 14.93 4.76
N VAL A 136 19.64 14.15 4.75
CA VAL A 136 18.29 14.67 5.04
C VAL A 136 18.24 15.34 6.42
N PHE A 137 18.79 14.71 7.46
CA PHE A 137 18.84 15.31 8.79
C PHE A 137 19.75 16.53 8.84
N SER A 138 20.92 16.50 8.20
CA SER A 138 21.81 17.66 8.10
C SER A 138 21.13 18.84 7.40
N VAL A 139 20.36 18.57 6.33
CA VAL A 139 19.57 19.58 5.63
C VAL A 139 18.44 20.14 6.50
N ARG A 140 17.80 19.28 7.29
CA ARG A 140 16.76 19.74 8.23
C ARG A 140 17.31 20.58 9.36
N GLN A 141 18.51 20.25 9.85
CA GLN A 141 19.18 21.04 10.88
C GLN A 141 19.76 22.34 10.32
N LYS A 142 20.07 22.40 9.01
CA LYS A 142 20.39 23.69 8.41
C LYS A 142 19.14 24.56 8.51
N SER A 143 19.24 25.56 9.37
CA SER A 143 18.13 26.49 9.55
C SER A 143 17.75 27.11 8.22
N PRO A 144 16.48 27.19 7.87
CA PRO A 144 16.04 28.08 6.81
C PRO A 144 16.53 29.50 7.14
N GLU A 145 16.70 30.34 6.14
CA GLU A 145 16.74 31.80 6.39
C GLU A 145 15.62 32.07 7.38
N LEU A 146 15.97 32.53 8.57
CA LEU A 146 15.13 32.52 9.76
C LEU A 146 13.77 33.13 9.47
N ASP A 147 12.83 32.31 9.06
CA ASP A 147 11.44 32.70 8.93
C ASP A 147 10.75 32.48 10.27
N ILE A 148 10.97 33.43 11.18
CA ILE A 148 10.30 33.43 12.48
C ILE A 148 8.81 33.63 12.20
N PRO A 149 7.95 32.68 12.58
CA PRO A 149 6.51 32.80 12.38
C PRO A 149 5.92 33.91 13.25
N GLU A 150 4.92 34.61 12.72
CA GLU A 150 4.21 35.64 13.48
C GLU A 150 3.26 34.99 14.50
N GLY A 151 3.24 35.54 15.73
CA GLY A 151 2.27 35.15 16.75
C GLY A 151 2.58 33.82 17.47
N VAL A 152 3.73 33.21 17.22
CA VAL A 152 4.15 31.93 17.84
C VAL A 152 5.57 32.03 18.35
N PHE A 153 5.87 31.34 19.46
CA PHE A 153 7.24 31.25 19.94
C PHE A 153 8.07 30.35 19.03
N TYR A 154 9.21 30.84 18.61
CA TYR A 154 10.22 30.16 17.83
C TYR A 154 11.40 29.76 18.72
N ASP A 155 11.55 28.45 18.95
CA ASP A 155 12.53 27.86 19.89
C ASP A 155 13.65 27.06 19.20
N GLN A 156 13.81 27.24 17.86
CA GLN A 156 14.85 26.53 17.10
C GLN A 156 16.25 27.17 17.21
N ILE A 157 16.40 28.19 18.01
CA ILE A 157 17.69 28.81 18.32
C ILE A 157 18.14 28.33 19.71
N ASP A 158 19.23 27.56 19.78
CA ASP A 158 19.71 26.98 21.04
C ASP A 158 19.86 28.05 22.14
N GLY A 159 19.15 27.86 23.25
CA GLY A 159 19.14 28.75 24.37
C GLY A 159 18.28 30.02 24.20
N TYR A 160 17.58 30.18 23.11
CA TYR A 160 16.70 31.32 22.87
C TYR A 160 15.31 30.88 22.36
N SER A 161 14.27 31.50 22.93
CA SER A 161 12.91 31.39 22.41
C SER A 161 12.40 32.77 22.03
N VAL A 162 12.08 32.98 20.74
CA VAL A 162 11.77 34.30 20.18
C VAL A 162 10.32 34.34 19.75
N PHE A 163 9.57 35.30 20.25
CA PHE A 163 8.22 35.62 19.83
C PHE A 163 8.19 36.93 19.05
N VAL A 164 7.51 36.97 17.93
CA VAL A 164 7.34 38.15 17.09
C VAL A 164 5.85 38.31 16.78
N LYS A 165 5.29 39.46 17.09
CA LYS A 165 3.86 39.71 16.85
C LYS A 165 3.56 40.00 15.39
N GLN A 166 4.41 40.82 14.73
CA GLN A 166 4.27 41.17 13.32
C GLN A 166 5.65 41.28 12.64
N LYS A 167 5.71 40.89 11.36
CA LYS A 167 6.92 40.98 10.54
C LYS A 167 6.62 41.76 9.26
N ASN A 168 7.41 42.79 9.00
CA ASN A 168 7.36 43.47 7.71
C ASN A 168 8.24 42.71 6.71
N ARG A 169 7.63 42.13 5.69
CA ARG A 169 8.32 41.32 4.69
C ARG A 169 9.20 42.13 3.72
N GLU A 170 8.93 43.42 3.54
CA GLU A 170 9.68 44.25 2.60
C GLU A 170 11.05 44.67 3.16
N ASN A 171 11.12 45.05 4.45
CA ASN A 171 12.35 45.53 5.08
C ASN A 171 12.96 44.56 6.11
N GLY A 172 12.30 43.41 6.35
CA GLY A 172 12.74 42.39 7.31
C GLY A 172 12.69 42.84 8.78
N ARG A 173 11.93 43.92 9.09
CA ARG A 173 11.78 44.40 10.44
C ARG A 173 10.70 43.66 11.20
N LEU A 174 11.04 43.29 12.45
CA LEU A 174 10.15 42.57 13.36
C LEU A 174 9.62 43.58 14.39
N TYR A 175 8.36 43.41 14.80
CA TYR A 175 7.67 44.30 15.73
C TYR A 175 7.11 43.51 16.92
N ASP A 176 7.11 44.17 18.09
CA ASP A 176 6.66 43.61 19.36
C ASP A 176 7.34 42.28 19.68
N LEU A 177 8.67 42.33 19.87
CA LEU A 177 9.47 41.15 20.14
C LEU A 177 9.50 40.83 21.63
N MET A 178 9.39 39.52 21.94
CA MET A 178 9.69 38.98 23.25
C MET A 178 10.69 37.82 23.07
N ILE A 179 11.81 37.93 23.76
CA ILE A 179 12.92 36.99 23.65
C ILE A 179 13.20 36.41 25.03
N TYR A 180 13.10 35.12 25.16
CA TYR A 180 13.59 34.40 26.33
C TYR A 180 14.98 33.87 26.02
N ASP A 181 15.95 34.34 26.78
CA ASP A 181 17.34 33.87 26.77
C ASP A 181 17.56 32.94 27.97
N VAL A 182 17.68 31.64 27.68
CA VAL A 182 17.96 30.57 28.64
C VAL A 182 19.35 29.95 28.38
N SER A 183 20.20 30.61 27.61
CA SER A 183 21.54 30.12 27.26
C SER A 183 22.44 29.83 28.46
N GLN A 184 22.18 30.48 29.60
CA GLN A 184 22.89 30.25 30.87
C GLN A 184 22.10 29.38 31.86
N GLY A 185 21.09 28.65 31.37
CA GLY A 185 20.20 27.81 32.19
C GLY A 185 18.97 28.56 32.69
N PHE A 186 17.94 27.77 33.08
CA PHE A 186 16.65 28.33 33.51
C PHE A 186 16.70 29.19 34.75
N ASN A 187 17.69 28.99 35.62
CA ASN A 187 17.86 29.79 36.85
C ASN A 187 18.32 31.20 36.55
N ASN A 188 19.05 31.44 35.49
CA ASN A 188 19.58 32.71 35.05
C ASN A 188 18.93 33.21 33.76
N SER A 189 17.63 32.97 33.63
CA SER A 189 16.87 33.36 32.45
C SER A 189 16.74 34.86 32.31
N ARG A 190 16.85 35.33 31.05
CA ARG A 190 16.63 36.74 30.68
C ARG A 190 15.40 36.84 29.79
N ILE A 191 14.59 37.86 30.04
CA ILE A 191 13.46 38.20 29.18
C ILE A 191 13.74 39.58 28.59
N ILE A 192 13.73 39.67 27.26
CA ILE A 192 13.95 40.91 26.54
C ILE A 192 12.68 41.26 25.78
N LEU A 193 12.14 42.41 26.04
CA LEU A 193 10.99 42.98 25.34
C LEU A 193 11.48 44.14 24.48
N SER A 194 11.10 44.22 23.22
CA SER A 194 11.50 45.29 22.32
C SER A 194 10.38 45.68 21.37
N ASP A 195 10.20 46.99 21.12
CA ASP A 195 9.23 47.52 20.19
C ASP A 195 9.50 47.07 18.76
N SER A 196 10.78 47.02 18.38
CA SER A 196 11.16 46.52 17.05
C SER A 196 12.57 45.95 17.05
N GLY A 197 12.82 45.06 16.09
CA GLY A 197 14.14 44.49 15.90
C GLY A 197 14.38 44.07 14.45
N LYS A 198 15.65 43.80 14.16
CA LYS A 198 16.07 43.23 12.89
C LYS A 198 17.05 42.10 13.15
N LEU A 199 16.76 40.98 12.56
CA LEU A 199 17.61 39.80 12.60
C LEU A 199 18.40 39.70 11.30
N SER A 200 19.70 39.50 11.40
CA SER A 200 20.59 39.32 10.25
C SER A 200 21.69 38.32 10.57
N PHE A 201 22.24 37.67 9.56
CA PHE A 201 23.43 36.85 9.73
C PHE A 201 24.70 37.68 9.63
N THR A 202 25.71 37.32 10.39
CA THR A 202 27.07 37.81 10.16
C THR A 202 27.60 37.33 8.81
N ARG A 203 28.63 37.99 8.25
CA ARG A 203 29.19 37.61 6.93
C ARG A 203 29.72 36.17 6.88
N ASP A 204 30.20 35.65 7.99
CA ASP A 204 30.68 34.29 8.16
C ASP A 204 29.55 33.24 8.39
N LYS A 205 28.30 33.71 8.53
CA LYS A 205 27.10 32.89 8.81
C LYS A 205 27.20 32.01 10.08
N ARG A 206 28.12 32.35 10.99
CA ARG A 206 28.30 31.60 12.26
C ARG A 206 27.61 32.25 13.44
N HIS A 207 27.11 33.48 13.28
CA HIS A 207 26.41 34.19 14.33
C HIS A 207 25.16 34.85 13.75
N LEU A 208 24.14 34.91 14.58
CA LEU A 208 22.97 35.73 14.38
C LEU A 208 23.19 37.07 15.04
N PHE A 209 23.03 38.11 14.27
CA PHE A 209 23.09 39.48 14.74
C PHE A 209 21.67 40.01 14.89
N LEU A 210 21.24 40.17 16.13
CA LEU A 210 19.94 40.71 16.50
C LEU A 210 20.09 42.13 16.99
N LYS A 211 19.58 43.08 16.22
CA LYS A 211 19.54 44.49 16.59
C LYS A 211 18.12 44.81 17.04
N LEU A 212 18.00 45.33 18.25
CA LEU A 212 16.76 45.69 18.92
C LEU A 212 16.70 47.20 19.14
N TRP A 213 15.54 47.79 19.02
CA TRP A 213 15.30 49.21 19.26
C TRP A 213 14.17 49.36 20.28
N LYS A 214 14.42 50.25 21.25
CA LYS A 214 13.53 50.59 22.35
C LYS A 214 12.98 49.38 23.07
N GLY A 215 13.52 49.09 24.22
CA GLY A 215 13.09 47.89 24.94
C GLY A 215 13.53 47.85 26.37
N GLU A 216 13.14 46.77 27.02
CA GLU A 216 13.47 46.46 28.40
C GLU A 216 13.97 45.04 28.51
N GLN A 217 14.96 44.83 29.37
CA GLN A 217 15.46 43.50 29.71
C GLN A 217 15.24 43.24 31.20
N PHE A 218 14.80 42.06 31.49
CA PHE A 218 14.65 41.53 32.85
C PHE A 218 15.54 40.31 32.97
N GLU A 219 16.43 40.33 33.97
CA GLU A 219 17.41 39.25 34.18
C GLU A 219 17.34 38.78 35.63
N ASN A 220 17.24 37.45 35.81
CA ASN A 220 17.27 36.82 37.11
C ASN A 220 18.72 36.51 37.50
N LEU A 221 19.17 37.00 38.66
CA LEU A 221 20.58 36.89 39.13
C LEU A 221 20.67 35.83 40.23
N SER A 222 20.19 34.63 39.98
CA SER A 222 20.13 33.53 40.98
C SER A 222 21.50 33.07 41.49
N ASP A 223 22.57 33.28 40.72
CA ASP A 223 23.92 32.86 41.10
C ASP A 223 24.57 33.79 42.15
N GLN A 224 24.04 34.97 42.37
CA GLN A 224 24.50 35.85 43.45
C GLN A 224 23.73 35.52 44.72
N GLN A 225 24.22 34.56 45.51
CA GLN A 225 23.73 34.29 46.86
C GLN A 225 23.91 35.52 47.77
N VAL A 226 22.93 36.37 47.80
CA VAL A 226 22.83 37.40 48.82
C VAL A 226 21.55 37.14 49.59
N SER A 227 21.72 36.50 50.76
CA SER A 227 20.77 36.36 51.89
C SER A 227 19.32 35.99 51.56
N SER A 228 18.71 35.29 52.44
CA SER A 228 17.41 34.64 52.58
C SER A 228 16.12 35.38 52.14
N VAL A 229 16.18 36.40 51.33
CA VAL A 229 15.02 37.19 50.86
C VAL A 229 15.10 37.40 49.35
N GLY A 230 14.62 36.39 48.60
CA GLY A 230 14.38 36.50 47.15
C GLY A 230 15.61 36.61 46.26
N ALA A 231 15.59 35.96 45.09
CA ALA A 231 16.64 36.15 44.08
C ALA A 231 16.58 37.58 43.54
N PRO A 232 17.72 38.30 43.50
CA PRO A 232 17.75 39.64 42.92
C PRO A 232 17.51 39.61 41.43
N TYR A 233 16.73 40.53 40.90
CA TYR A 233 16.53 40.69 39.46
C TYR A 233 17.05 42.07 39.01
N ARG A 234 17.52 42.13 37.78
CA ARG A 234 17.97 43.36 37.13
C ARG A 234 16.98 43.74 36.03
N ARG A 235 16.55 45.01 36.03
CA ARG A 235 15.81 45.64 34.94
C ARG A 235 16.69 46.63 34.24
N GLU A 236 16.80 46.53 32.93
CA GLU A 236 17.60 47.40 32.08
C GLU A 236 16.73 47.93 30.96
N SER A 237 16.65 49.25 30.78
CA SER A 237 15.96 49.86 29.63
C SER A 237 17.01 50.31 28.62
N PHE A 238 16.77 50.06 27.34
CA PHE A 238 17.71 50.41 26.27
C PHE A 238 17.01 51.13 25.12
N SER A 239 17.72 52.04 24.47
CA SER A 239 17.28 52.63 23.20
C SER A 239 17.68 51.78 22.00
N ASP A 240 18.90 51.22 22.05
CA ASP A 240 19.46 50.30 21.06
C ASP A 240 20.21 49.19 21.81
N LYS A 241 20.01 47.96 21.36
CA LYS A 241 20.71 46.79 21.89
C LYS A 241 21.08 45.84 20.75
N GLU A 242 22.32 45.41 20.77
CA GLU A 242 22.86 44.46 19.79
C GLU A 242 23.22 43.17 20.51
N ILE A 243 22.69 42.07 20.05
CA ILE A 243 22.93 40.75 20.63
C ILE A 243 23.51 39.87 19.53
N MET A 244 24.66 39.28 19.82
CA MET A 244 25.27 38.29 18.95
C MET A 244 25.00 36.89 19.51
N ILE A 245 24.22 36.12 18.79
CA ILE A 245 23.84 34.77 19.18
C ILE A 245 24.72 33.79 18.40
N PRO A 246 25.46 32.87 19.04
CA PRO A 246 26.18 31.83 18.34
C PRO A 246 25.18 30.95 17.57
N PHE A 247 25.29 30.94 16.26
CA PHE A 247 24.38 30.22 15.42
C PHE A 247 25.07 29.86 14.10
N ASP A 248 25.44 28.60 13.96
CA ASP A 248 26.08 28.14 12.73
C ASP A 248 25.02 27.84 11.64
N ALA A 249 24.86 28.82 10.74
CA ALA A 249 23.97 28.65 9.57
C ALA A 249 24.65 27.91 8.42
N ASN A 250 25.91 27.54 8.55
CA ASN A 250 26.58 26.76 7.53
C ASN A 250 26.07 25.32 7.50
N PHE A 251 26.10 24.72 6.33
CA PHE A 251 25.75 23.29 6.22
C PHE A 251 26.84 22.46 6.92
N THR A 252 26.51 21.94 8.10
CA THR A 252 27.36 21.00 8.83
C THR A 252 26.85 19.61 8.66
N ARG A 253 27.67 18.76 8.06
CA ARG A 253 27.30 17.35 7.84
C ARG A 253 27.32 16.61 9.18
N MET A 254 26.18 16.01 9.57
CA MET A 254 26.12 15.15 10.74
C MET A 254 27.04 13.93 10.59
N ASN A 255 27.48 13.38 11.71
CA ASN A 255 28.26 12.16 11.70
C ASN A 255 27.38 10.96 11.36
N ASP A 256 27.82 10.16 10.39
CA ASP A 256 27.13 8.94 9.93
C ASP A 256 26.94 7.90 11.06
N SER A 257 27.71 7.99 12.15
CA SER A 257 27.73 7.00 13.24
C SER A 257 26.36 6.80 13.90
N THR A 258 25.56 7.86 14.03
CA THR A 258 24.24 7.80 14.65
C THR A 258 23.25 7.01 13.79
N MET A 259 23.27 7.26 12.47
CA MET A 259 22.40 6.57 11.52
C MET A 259 22.85 5.12 11.29
N ARG A 260 24.16 4.86 11.33
CA ARG A 260 24.73 3.50 11.18
C ARG A 260 24.32 2.54 12.30
N LYS A 261 24.06 3.06 13.51
CA LYS A 261 23.58 2.25 14.63
C LYS A 261 22.12 1.79 14.46
N GLN A 262 21.34 2.46 13.62
CA GLN A 262 19.96 2.09 13.37
C GLN A 262 19.85 0.84 12.49
N TYR A 263 18.73 0.12 12.59
CA TYR A 263 18.45 -1.11 11.83
C TYR A 263 18.58 -0.96 10.31
N VAL A 264 18.32 0.24 9.80
CA VAL A 264 18.35 0.58 8.36
C VAL A 264 19.78 0.55 7.81
N GLY A 265 20.79 0.90 8.62
CA GLY A 265 22.19 0.98 8.22
C GLY A 265 22.98 -0.32 8.35
N LYS A 266 22.34 -1.45 8.66
CA LYS A 266 22.99 -2.72 8.98
C LYS A 266 22.84 -3.79 7.89
N ASN A 267 23.87 -4.57 7.67
CA ASN A 267 23.82 -5.79 6.87
C ASN A 267 23.25 -6.97 7.68
N ILE A 268 23.01 -8.13 7.04
CA ILE A 268 22.42 -9.30 7.70
C ILE A 268 23.24 -9.76 8.91
N ALA A 269 24.58 -9.74 8.82
CA ALA A 269 25.46 -10.17 9.91
C ALA A 269 25.32 -9.21 11.12
N GLU A 270 25.36 -7.91 10.87
CA GLU A 270 25.20 -6.87 11.89
C GLU A 270 23.79 -6.88 12.51
N LEU A 271 22.74 -7.14 11.70
CA LEU A 271 21.36 -7.30 12.17
C LEU A 271 21.25 -8.49 13.11
N ARG A 272 21.82 -9.66 12.73
CA ARG A 272 21.81 -10.87 13.54
C ARG A 272 22.55 -10.66 14.85
N GLN A 273 23.75 -10.08 14.81
CA GLN A 273 24.53 -9.76 16.00
C GLN A 273 23.76 -8.86 16.96
N THR A 274 23.06 -7.84 16.44
CA THR A 274 22.25 -6.95 17.28
C THR A 274 21.06 -7.68 17.89
N ILE A 275 20.36 -8.55 17.12
CA ILE A 275 19.25 -9.37 17.62
C ILE A 275 19.73 -10.25 18.76
N ASP A 276 20.86 -10.94 18.58
CA ASP A 276 21.40 -11.85 19.59
C ASP A 276 21.84 -11.09 20.84
N SER A 277 22.50 -9.93 20.70
CA SER A 277 22.88 -9.08 21.83
C SER A 277 21.66 -8.59 22.63
N VAL A 278 20.58 -8.17 21.94
CA VAL A 278 19.36 -7.72 22.63
C VAL A 278 18.62 -8.89 23.27
N LYS A 279 18.62 -10.10 22.67
CA LYS A 279 18.06 -11.31 23.30
C LYS A 279 18.78 -11.64 24.60
N VAL A 280 20.12 -11.67 24.59
CA VAL A 280 20.93 -11.92 25.80
C VAL A 280 20.60 -10.87 26.87
N ARG A 281 20.41 -9.60 26.49
CA ARG A 281 20.01 -8.56 27.43
C ARG A 281 18.61 -8.81 28.01
N ILE A 282 17.63 -9.19 27.18
CA ILE A 282 16.27 -9.54 27.64
C ILE A 282 16.33 -10.71 28.62
N ASP A 283 17.08 -11.77 28.29
CA ASP A 283 17.21 -12.95 29.15
C ASP A 283 17.90 -12.60 30.47
N SER A 284 18.96 -11.80 30.42
CA SER A 284 19.67 -11.33 31.63
C SER A 284 18.74 -10.48 32.52
N VAL A 285 18.05 -9.51 31.94
CA VAL A 285 17.08 -8.66 32.67
C VAL A 285 15.93 -9.49 33.21
N GLY A 286 15.41 -10.43 32.42
CA GLY A 286 14.36 -11.36 32.85
C GLY A 286 14.79 -12.23 34.03
N ASN A 287 16.02 -12.74 34.01
CA ASN A 287 16.58 -13.52 35.14
C ASN A 287 16.79 -12.68 36.39
N ILE A 288 17.22 -11.40 36.24
CA ILE A 288 17.33 -10.48 37.36
C ILE A 288 15.94 -10.25 37.96
N PHE A 289 14.94 -9.95 37.11
CA PHE A 289 13.56 -9.74 37.58
C PHE A 289 12.96 -10.99 38.24
N GLY A 290 13.31 -12.19 37.73
CA GLY A 290 12.90 -13.45 38.35
C GLY A 290 13.51 -13.65 39.74
N ARG A 291 14.78 -13.29 39.92
CA ARG A 291 15.46 -13.31 41.25
C ARG A 291 14.86 -12.27 42.18
N ASP A 292 14.70 -11.04 41.73
CA ASP A 292 14.10 -9.99 42.53
C ASP A 292 12.74 -10.44 43.09
N LEU A 293 11.95 -11.16 42.28
CA LEU A 293 10.66 -11.71 42.69
C LEU A 293 10.76 -12.76 43.78
N GLN A 294 11.75 -13.65 43.66
CA GLN A 294 11.99 -14.71 44.67
C GLN A 294 12.49 -14.12 45.99
N GLU A 295 13.27 -13.02 45.91
CA GLU A 295 13.84 -12.33 47.06
C GLU A 295 12.91 -11.31 47.70
N VAL A 296 11.75 -10.96 47.01
CA VAL A 296 10.78 -10.02 47.57
C VAL A 296 10.13 -10.61 48.82
N GLN A 297 10.40 -10.02 49.93
CA GLN A 297 9.73 -10.35 51.20
C GLN A 297 8.37 -9.65 51.23
N TYR A 298 7.33 -10.48 51.43
CA TYR A 298 5.95 -10.04 51.41
C TYR A 298 5.51 -9.30 52.66
N VAL A 299 6.23 -9.43 53.76
CA VAL A 299 5.88 -8.83 55.02
C VAL A 299 7.11 -8.18 55.67
N GLY A 300 7.09 -6.90 55.86
CA GLY A 300 7.88 -5.98 56.65
C GLY A 300 9.09 -6.44 57.52
N VAL A 301 9.70 -7.53 57.14
CA VAL A 301 10.94 -8.00 57.75
C VAL A 301 12.06 -7.61 56.85
N ASP A 302 12.84 -6.63 57.25
CA ASP A 302 14.04 -6.24 56.52
C ASP A 302 15.01 -7.45 56.52
N ASN A 303 15.55 -7.80 55.36
CA ASN A 303 16.63 -8.82 55.21
C ASN A 303 17.92 -8.36 55.89
N PHE A 304 17.94 -7.24 56.52
CA PHE A 304 19.10 -6.69 57.19
C PHE A 304 18.74 -6.04 58.50
N ILE A 305 19.65 -6.17 59.46
CA ILE A 305 19.59 -5.46 60.72
C ILE A 305 20.45 -4.21 60.58
N ARG A 306 19.93 -3.06 60.97
CA ARG A 306 20.67 -1.79 61.01
C ARG A 306 21.50 -1.76 62.27
N LYS A 307 22.81 -1.82 62.17
CA LYS A 307 23.73 -1.63 63.26
C LYS A 307 24.47 -0.30 63.12
N SER A 308 24.60 0.43 64.21
CA SER A 308 25.48 1.62 64.23
C SER A 308 26.93 1.19 64.19
N ASP A 309 27.75 1.88 63.37
CA ASP A 309 29.19 1.63 63.28
C ASP A 309 29.99 2.32 64.40
N GLY A 310 29.32 2.95 65.37
CA GLY A 310 29.98 3.67 66.45
C GLY A 310 30.50 5.07 66.06
N HIS A 311 30.47 5.41 64.74
CA HIS A 311 30.88 6.73 64.23
C HIS A 311 29.72 7.51 63.57
N GLY A 312 28.47 7.15 63.88
CA GLY A 312 27.27 7.80 63.39
C GLY A 312 26.75 7.26 62.02
N GLY A 313 27.45 6.26 61.46
CA GLY A 313 27.02 5.54 60.27
C GLY A 313 26.11 4.34 60.62
N ILE A 314 25.28 3.89 59.64
CA ILE A 314 24.43 2.73 59.77
C ILE A 314 24.96 1.62 58.84
N ILE A 315 25.45 0.51 59.39
CA ILE A 315 25.84 -0.66 58.61
C ILE A 315 24.65 -1.61 58.53
N LYS A 316 24.34 -2.06 57.33
CA LYS A 316 23.31 -3.08 57.07
C LYS A 316 23.98 -4.46 57.19
N GLN A 317 23.60 -5.24 58.19
CA GLN A 317 24.01 -6.64 58.31
C GLN A 317 22.85 -7.55 57.87
N PRO A 318 23.10 -8.65 57.13
CA PRO A 318 22.06 -9.60 56.76
C PRO A 318 21.36 -10.09 58.05
N ALA A 319 20.01 -10.09 58.04
CA ALA A 319 19.25 -10.64 59.13
C ALA A 319 19.44 -12.15 59.22
N PRO A 320 19.47 -12.74 60.40
CA PRO A 320 19.58 -14.20 60.55
C PRO A 320 18.37 -14.88 59.89
N GLU A 321 18.61 -15.92 59.10
CA GLU A 321 17.54 -16.72 58.52
C GLU A 321 16.68 -17.35 59.62
N VAL A 322 15.41 -16.97 59.67
CA VAL A 322 14.42 -17.61 60.52
C VAL A 322 13.91 -18.88 59.83
N LYS A 323 14.41 -20.03 60.24
CA LYS A 323 13.93 -21.33 59.76
C LYS A 323 12.65 -21.67 60.52
N LEU A 324 11.50 -21.65 59.80
CA LEU A 324 10.26 -22.14 60.35
C LEU A 324 10.35 -23.67 60.56
N THR A 325 10.28 -24.13 61.80
CA THR A 325 10.34 -25.54 62.15
C THR A 325 8.99 -26.25 62.03
N LYS A 326 7.88 -25.52 61.91
CA LYS A 326 6.54 -26.06 61.69
C LYS A 326 5.80 -25.21 60.68
N PRO A 327 4.94 -25.79 59.84
CA PRO A 327 4.06 -25.04 58.96
C PRO A 327 3.12 -24.17 59.82
N VAL A 328 3.03 -22.88 59.49
CA VAL A 328 2.15 -21.93 60.16
C VAL A 328 0.80 -21.92 59.42
N ASP A 329 -0.28 -22.20 60.13
CA ASP A 329 -1.61 -22.02 59.59
C ASP A 329 -1.95 -20.54 59.59
N VAL A 330 -1.83 -19.92 58.39
CA VAL A 330 -2.03 -18.49 58.18
C VAL A 330 -3.49 -18.10 58.46
N ASP A 331 -4.45 -18.96 58.11
CA ASP A 331 -5.88 -18.70 58.28
C ASP A 331 -6.27 -18.69 59.78
N ALA A 332 -5.72 -19.62 60.56
CA ALA A 332 -5.91 -19.65 62.01
C ALA A 332 -5.36 -18.38 62.69
N VAL A 333 -4.15 -17.97 62.30
CA VAL A 333 -3.51 -16.73 62.81
C VAL A 333 -4.30 -15.50 62.43
N PHE A 334 -4.76 -15.40 61.17
CA PHE A 334 -5.57 -14.28 60.71
C PHE A 334 -6.93 -14.21 61.39
N ASN A 335 -7.62 -15.33 61.54
CA ASN A 335 -8.94 -15.39 62.16
C ASN A 335 -8.91 -15.05 63.63
N GLY A 336 -7.82 -15.31 64.34
CA GLY A 336 -7.63 -14.97 65.76
C GLY A 336 -7.32 -13.48 66.03
N LYS A 337 -7.15 -12.62 64.99
CA LYS A 337 -6.84 -11.19 65.14
C LYS A 337 -8.11 -10.33 65.30
N THR A 338 -7.94 -9.13 65.89
CA THR A 338 -9.02 -8.13 66.00
C THR A 338 -9.46 -7.63 64.60
N LEU A 339 -10.68 -7.11 64.52
CA LEU A 339 -11.20 -6.57 63.23
C LEU A 339 -10.31 -5.45 62.68
N ALA A 340 -9.79 -4.58 63.55
CA ALA A 340 -8.91 -3.48 63.18
C ALA A 340 -7.57 -4.00 62.60
N ASP A 341 -7.00 -5.05 63.20
CA ASP A 341 -5.76 -5.67 62.69
C ASP A 341 -6.01 -6.38 61.37
N LYS A 342 -7.12 -7.08 61.19
CA LYS A 342 -7.52 -7.70 59.92
C LYS A 342 -7.61 -6.67 58.80
N GLN A 343 -8.30 -5.55 59.07
CA GLN A 343 -8.40 -4.45 58.08
C GLN A 343 -7.02 -3.88 57.74
N ARG A 344 -6.14 -3.69 58.74
CA ARG A 344 -4.79 -3.20 58.53
C ARG A 344 -3.94 -4.15 57.69
N TYR A 345 -4.00 -5.47 57.95
CA TYR A 345 -3.28 -6.45 57.17
C TYR A 345 -3.77 -6.54 55.72
N ILE A 346 -5.11 -6.49 55.53
CA ILE A 346 -5.68 -6.49 54.19
C ILE A 346 -5.29 -5.20 53.43
N ALA A 347 -5.37 -4.03 54.07
CA ALA A 347 -4.96 -2.78 53.45
C ALA A 347 -3.48 -2.79 53.05
N PHE A 348 -2.61 -3.31 53.93
CA PHE A 348 -1.18 -3.46 53.62
C PHE A 348 -0.94 -4.45 52.48
N ALA A 349 -1.64 -5.58 52.43
CA ALA A 349 -1.53 -6.54 51.36
C ALA A 349 -1.98 -5.96 50.01
N ILE A 350 -3.09 -5.18 50.01
CA ILE A 350 -3.58 -4.50 48.83
C ILE A 350 -2.56 -3.47 48.33
N ASP A 351 -2.00 -2.67 49.23
CA ASP A 351 -1.02 -1.67 48.86
C ASP A 351 0.25 -2.32 48.28
N ARG A 352 0.72 -3.38 48.89
CA ARG A 352 1.86 -4.16 48.42
C ARG A 352 1.59 -4.78 47.04
N ALA A 353 0.42 -5.35 46.82
CA ALA A 353 0.01 -5.89 45.55
C ALA A 353 -0.06 -4.82 44.46
N ARG A 354 -0.53 -3.62 44.78
CA ARG A 354 -0.51 -2.47 43.87
C ARG A 354 0.89 -2.03 43.51
N GLN A 355 1.79 -1.92 44.47
CA GLN A 355 3.20 -1.59 44.23
C GLN A 355 3.86 -2.61 43.32
N MET A 356 3.69 -3.90 43.58
CA MET A 356 4.20 -4.98 42.75
C MET A 356 3.63 -4.91 41.34
N LYS A 357 2.32 -4.69 41.19
CA LYS A 357 1.70 -4.52 39.87
C LYS A 357 2.35 -3.38 39.07
N ASN A 358 2.50 -2.20 39.67
CA ASN A 358 3.09 -1.05 39.02
C ASN A 358 4.58 -1.30 38.64
N GLU A 359 5.32 -1.98 39.48
CA GLU A 359 6.71 -2.37 39.20
C GLU A 359 6.79 -3.35 38.02
N PHE A 360 5.88 -4.34 37.98
CA PHE A 360 5.77 -5.26 36.87
C PHE A 360 5.37 -4.58 35.57
N GLU A 361 4.43 -3.66 35.61
CA GLU A 361 4.03 -2.89 34.44
C GLU A 361 5.22 -2.09 33.88
N PHE A 362 6.00 -1.45 34.74
CA PHE A 362 7.21 -0.73 34.33
C PHE A 362 8.29 -1.66 33.74
N LYS A 363 8.57 -2.79 34.41
CA LYS A 363 9.52 -3.80 33.93
C LYS A 363 9.05 -4.40 32.58
N SER A 364 7.76 -4.68 32.44
CA SER A 364 7.15 -5.15 31.19
C SER A 364 7.29 -4.16 30.06
N TYR A 365 7.10 -2.86 30.34
CA TYR A 365 7.27 -1.80 29.36
C TYR A 365 8.71 -1.72 28.82
N THR A 366 9.69 -1.83 29.70
CA THR A 366 11.13 -1.83 29.31
C THR A 366 11.46 -3.01 28.38
N LEU A 367 10.96 -4.20 28.70
CA LEU A 367 11.15 -5.40 27.86
C LEU A 367 10.35 -5.31 26.54
N ALA A 368 9.22 -4.61 26.52
CA ALA A 368 8.44 -4.40 25.31
C ALA A 368 9.21 -3.55 24.28
N GLU A 369 9.96 -2.53 24.72
CA GLU A 369 10.81 -1.74 23.81
C GLU A 369 11.94 -2.60 23.19
N ASP A 370 12.60 -3.45 23.98
CA ASP A 370 13.62 -4.36 23.48
C ASP A 370 13.04 -5.35 22.44
N LYS A 371 11.82 -5.87 22.68
CA LYS A 371 11.11 -6.72 21.70
C LYS A 371 10.80 -5.96 20.40
N LYS A 372 10.46 -4.67 20.47
CA LYS A 372 10.27 -3.83 19.26
C LYS A 372 11.59 -3.66 18.48
N VAL A 373 12.71 -3.49 19.18
CA VAL A 373 14.04 -3.44 18.56
C VAL A 373 14.31 -4.74 17.80
N ILE A 374 14.12 -5.90 18.42
CA ILE A 374 14.29 -7.20 17.76
C ILE A 374 13.40 -7.29 16.52
N ARG A 375 12.10 -7.00 16.63
CA ARG A 375 11.18 -7.06 15.50
C ARG A 375 11.63 -6.20 14.33
N ARG A 376 12.06 -4.95 14.57
CA ARG A 376 12.54 -4.05 13.50
C ARG A 376 13.75 -4.62 12.78
N HIS A 377 14.70 -5.21 13.52
CA HIS A 377 15.89 -5.84 12.94
C HIS A 377 15.53 -7.11 12.15
N GLN A 378 14.62 -7.93 12.66
CA GLN A 378 14.11 -9.11 11.95
C GLN A 378 13.39 -8.75 10.67
N ILE A 379 12.53 -7.72 10.70
CA ILE A 379 11.82 -7.21 9.51
C ILE A 379 12.83 -6.85 8.40
N GLU A 380 13.85 -6.06 8.73
CA GLU A 380 14.87 -5.69 7.74
C GLU A 380 15.67 -6.89 7.22
N MET A 381 15.95 -7.87 8.07
CA MET A 381 16.61 -9.09 7.65
C MET A 381 15.76 -9.88 6.63
N HIS A 382 14.47 -10.07 6.89
CA HIS A 382 13.56 -10.77 5.98
C HIS A 382 13.34 -10.01 4.67
N LYS A 383 13.22 -8.68 4.71
CA LYS A 383 13.07 -7.85 3.51
C LYS A 383 14.19 -8.02 2.49
N LYS A 384 15.41 -8.29 2.95
CA LYS A 384 16.56 -8.53 2.05
C LYS A 384 16.36 -9.75 1.15
N PHE A 385 15.59 -10.74 1.60
CA PHE A 385 15.27 -11.94 0.80
C PHE A 385 14.01 -11.73 -0.05
N THR A 386 12.96 -11.16 0.55
CA THR A 386 11.65 -11.07 -0.14
C THR A 386 11.70 -10.24 -1.42
N LEU A 387 12.53 -9.19 -1.45
CA LEU A 387 12.68 -8.38 -2.65
C LEU A 387 13.32 -9.15 -3.81
N SER A 388 14.39 -9.92 -3.53
CA SER A 388 15.07 -10.72 -4.54
C SER A 388 14.13 -11.77 -5.12
N ILE A 389 13.29 -12.37 -4.27
CA ILE A 389 12.28 -13.34 -4.67
C ILE A 389 11.14 -12.66 -5.44
N ALA A 390 10.76 -11.44 -5.06
CA ALA A 390 9.77 -10.65 -5.78
C ALA A 390 10.17 -10.42 -7.25
N CYS A 391 11.46 -10.18 -7.53
CA CYS A 391 11.97 -10.06 -8.90
C CYS A 391 11.65 -11.29 -9.76
N LEU A 392 11.85 -12.49 -9.21
CA LEU A 392 11.53 -13.75 -9.88
C LEU A 392 10.03 -13.92 -10.07
N ILE A 393 9.24 -13.67 -9.02
CA ILE A 393 7.78 -13.81 -9.06
C ILE A 393 7.17 -12.87 -10.10
N PHE A 394 7.60 -11.62 -10.13
CA PHE A 394 7.10 -10.64 -11.10
C PHE A 394 7.46 -11.00 -12.55
N PHE A 395 8.60 -11.63 -12.79
CA PHE A 395 8.91 -12.19 -14.10
C PHE A 395 7.95 -13.33 -14.47
N PHE A 396 7.69 -14.27 -13.53
CA PHE A 396 6.75 -15.39 -13.76
C PHE A 396 5.29 -14.95 -13.84
N ILE A 397 4.95 -13.75 -13.43
CA ILE A 397 3.65 -13.12 -13.67
C ILE A 397 3.66 -12.39 -15.01
N GLY A 398 4.66 -11.54 -15.26
CA GLY A 398 4.70 -10.64 -16.40
C GLY A 398 4.86 -11.35 -17.74
N ALA A 399 5.76 -12.31 -17.84
CA ALA A 399 6.02 -13.02 -19.09
C ALA A 399 4.82 -13.85 -19.58
N PRO A 400 4.17 -14.69 -18.73
CA PRO A 400 2.94 -15.41 -19.11
C PRO A 400 1.79 -14.46 -19.42
N LEU A 401 1.60 -13.44 -18.63
CA LEU A 401 0.50 -12.48 -18.81
C LEU A 401 0.68 -11.70 -20.13
N GLY A 402 1.91 -11.28 -20.45
CA GLY A 402 2.25 -10.68 -21.74
C GLY A 402 1.98 -11.59 -22.92
N ALA A 403 2.32 -12.88 -22.79
CA ALA A 403 2.03 -13.89 -23.83
C ALA A 403 0.54 -14.10 -24.07
N ILE A 404 -0.31 -13.89 -23.06
CA ILE A 404 -1.77 -14.02 -23.14
C ILE A 404 -2.40 -12.76 -23.77
N ILE A 405 -1.91 -11.57 -23.42
CA ILE A 405 -2.45 -10.28 -23.86
C ILE A 405 -1.85 -9.94 -25.23
N ARG A 406 -2.48 -10.44 -26.31
CA ARG A 406 -2.01 -10.30 -27.70
C ARG A 406 -2.41 -8.99 -28.37
N LYS A 407 -3.31 -8.18 -27.77
CA LYS A 407 -3.87 -6.97 -28.37
C LYS A 407 -3.87 -5.85 -27.33
N GLY A 408 -3.47 -4.64 -27.73
CA GLY A 408 -3.61 -3.46 -26.88
C GLY A 408 -2.42 -2.48 -26.89
N GLY A 409 -1.43 -2.67 -27.75
CA GLY A 409 -0.27 -1.79 -27.85
C GLY A 409 0.50 -1.66 -26.53
N ILE A 410 1.30 -0.62 -26.36
CA ILE A 410 2.14 -0.37 -25.19
C ILE A 410 1.32 0.00 -23.92
N GLY A 411 0.12 0.54 -24.11
CA GLY A 411 -0.69 1.07 -23.00
C GLY A 411 -1.24 0.00 -22.04
N VAL A 412 -1.69 -1.13 -22.57
CA VAL A 412 -2.28 -2.22 -21.76
C VAL A 412 -1.25 -2.85 -20.80
N PRO A 413 -0.03 -3.19 -21.24
CA PRO A 413 1.05 -3.64 -20.36
C PRO A 413 1.34 -2.68 -19.20
N ILE A 414 1.37 -1.38 -19.45
CA ILE A 414 1.64 -0.37 -18.42
C ILE A 414 0.54 -0.38 -17.36
N VAL A 415 -0.73 -0.31 -17.77
CA VAL A 415 -1.87 -0.28 -16.84
C VAL A 415 -1.91 -1.54 -15.96
N ILE A 416 -1.72 -2.71 -16.58
CA ILE A 416 -1.75 -3.99 -15.86
C ILE A 416 -0.57 -4.11 -14.90
N SER A 417 0.64 -3.70 -15.30
CA SER A 417 1.80 -3.75 -14.43
C SER A 417 1.66 -2.83 -13.22
N VAL A 418 1.14 -1.61 -13.42
CA VAL A 418 0.88 -0.68 -12.32
C VAL A 418 -0.18 -1.25 -11.36
N LEU A 419 -1.27 -1.81 -11.89
CA LEU A 419 -2.33 -2.41 -11.05
C LEU A 419 -1.82 -3.58 -10.21
N LEU A 420 -1.06 -4.49 -10.82
CA LEU A 420 -0.44 -5.63 -10.10
C LEU A 420 0.59 -5.17 -9.08
N PHE A 421 1.37 -4.15 -9.41
CA PHE A 421 2.34 -3.58 -8.47
C PHE A 421 1.67 -2.87 -7.29
N VAL A 422 0.59 -2.11 -7.52
CA VAL A 422 -0.20 -1.49 -6.45
C VAL A 422 -0.79 -2.57 -5.54
N PHE A 423 -1.31 -3.65 -6.10
CA PHE A 423 -1.82 -4.79 -5.32
C PHE A 423 -0.72 -5.42 -4.45
N TYR A 424 0.47 -5.69 -5.02
CA TYR A 424 1.64 -6.13 -4.26
C TYR A 424 2.00 -5.16 -3.14
N TYR A 425 2.11 -3.88 -3.46
CA TYR A 425 2.52 -2.83 -2.52
C TYR A 425 1.55 -2.68 -1.34
N ILE A 426 0.26 -2.83 -1.59
CA ILE A 426 -0.76 -2.82 -0.52
C ILE A 426 -0.54 -4.00 0.43
N ILE A 427 -0.37 -5.22 -0.10
CA ILE A 427 -0.16 -6.42 0.73
C ILE A 427 1.15 -6.31 1.52
N ASP A 428 2.23 -5.91 0.86
CA ASP A 428 3.56 -5.75 1.46
C ASP A 428 3.54 -4.72 2.60
N THR A 429 2.94 -3.54 2.35
CA THR A 429 2.82 -2.47 3.34
C THR A 429 1.93 -2.87 4.51
N PHE A 430 0.83 -3.58 4.24
CA PHE A 430 -0.08 -4.06 5.28
C PHE A 430 0.59 -5.12 6.14
N GLY A 431 1.25 -6.11 5.52
CA GLY A 431 2.02 -7.14 6.21
C GLY A 431 3.16 -6.55 7.06
N TYR A 432 3.89 -5.58 6.52
CA TYR A 432 4.91 -4.83 7.26
C TYR A 432 4.35 -4.14 8.51
N LYS A 433 3.21 -3.44 8.40
CA LYS A 433 2.58 -2.76 9.55
C LYS A 433 2.16 -3.74 10.62
N LEU A 434 1.52 -4.87 10.25
CA LEU A 434 1.10 -5.91 11.19
C LEU A 434 2.30 -6.53 11.93
N ALA A 435 3.39 -6.83 11.21
CA ALA A 435 4.62 -7.37 11.79
C ALA A 435 5.31 -6.35 12.72
N ARG A 436 5.39 -5.08 12.29
CA ARG A 436 5.98 -4.00 13.09
C ARG A 436 5.24 -3.80 14.41
N ASP A 437 3.92 -3.80 14.36
CA ASP A 437 3.07 -3.59 15.53
C ASP A 437 2.98 -4.85 16.42
N GLY A 438 3.54 -5.99 15.97
CA GLY A 438 3.60 -7.25 16.72
C GLY A 438 2.27 -8.00 16.79
N ARG A 439 1.37 -7.75 15.84
CA ARG A 439 0.07 -8.46 15.73
C ARG A 439 0.18 -9.82 15.07
N VAL A 440 1.21 -9.99 14.24
CA VAL A 440 1.57 -11.24 13.58
C VAL A 440 3.07 -11.45 13.68
N ASP A 441 3.52 -12.67 13.50
CA ASP A 441 4.95 -12.97 13.46
C ASP A 441 5.64 -12.26 12.29
N VAL A 442 6.91 -11.90 12.48
CA VAL A 442 7.67 -11.13 11.49
C VAL A 442 7.75 -11.86 10.15
N TRP A 443 7.95 -13.18 10.16
CA TRP A 443 8.02 -13.97 8.94
C TRP A 443 6.67 -14.00 8.20
N GLU A 444 5.55 -14.15 8.90
CA GLU A 444 4.22 -14.15 8.29
C GLU A 444 3.91 -12.80 7.62
N GLY A 445 4.13 -11.70 8.34
CA GLY A 445 3.85 -10.38 7.82
C GLY A 445 4.70 -10.00 6.61
N ILE A 446 6.00 -10.29 6.65
CA ILE A 446 6.92 -9.87 5.57
C ILE A 446 6.84 -10.80 4.35
N TRP A 447 6.50 -12.08 4.53
CA TRP A 447 6.34 -13.02 3.42
C TRP A 447 4.92 -13.09 2.87
N ALA A 448 3.96 -12.34 3.44
CA ALA A 448 2.56 -12.33 3.00
C ALA A 448 2.41 -11.97 1.51
N SER A 449 3.13 -10.96 1.03
CA SER A 449 3.13 -10.56 -0.38
C SER A 449 3.66 -11.68 -1.29
N THR A 450 4.72 -12.35 -0.88
CA THR A 450 5.29 -13.51 -1.58
C THR A 450 4.32 -14.69 -1.60
N ALA A 451 3.68 -14.99 -0.46
CA ALA A 451 2.73 -16.10 -0.33
C ALA A 451 1.48 -15.94 -1.21
N VAL A 452 1.06 -14.70 -1.48
CA VAL A 452 -0.08 -14.41 -2.37
C VAL A 452 0.34 -14.42 -3.84
N LEU A 453 1.47 -13.78 -4.16
CA LEU A 453 1.88 -13.60 -5.56
C LEU A 453 2.54 -14.84 -6.16
N PHE A 454 3.20 -15.68 -5.37
CA PHE A 454 3.82 -16.89 -5.87
C PHE A 454 2.79 -17.87 -6.48
N PRO A 455 1.69 -18.24 -5.80
CA PRO A 455 0.64 -19.05 -6.39
C PRO A 455 0.02 -18.40 -7.65
N LEU A 456 -0.16 -17.09 -7.66
CA LEU A 456 -0.65 -16.35 -8.81
C LEU A 456 0.29 -16.50 -10.01
N GLY A 457 1.60 -16.36 -9.79
CA GLY A 457 2.63 -16.54 -10.82
C GLY A 457 2.65 -17.96 -11.39
N VAL A 458 2.56 -18.97 -10.52
CA VAL A 458 2.47 -20.38 -10.92
C VAL A 458 1.20 -20.62 -11.74
N PHE A 459 0.06 -20.13 -11.28
CA PHE A 459 -1.23 -20.26 -11.98
C PHE A 459 -1.21 -19.63 -13.36
N LEU A 460 -0.70 -18.39 -13.48
CA LEU A 460 -0.60 -17.70 -14.75
C LEU A 460 0.35 -18.42 -15.71
N THR A 461 1.50 -18.87 -15.21
CA THR A 461 2.46 -19.65 -15.99
C THR A 461 1.85 -20.96 -16.50
N TYR A 462 1.16 -21.72 -15.65
CA TYR A 462 0.48 -22.95 -16.02
C TYR A 462 -0.56 -22.72 -17.12
N LYS A 463 -1.37 -21.66 -16.97
CA LYS A 463 -2.42 -21.29 -17.94
C LYS A 463 -1.84 -20.84 -19.29
N ALA A 464 -0.75 -20.06 -19.27
CA ALA A 464 -0.10 -19.60 -20.50
C ALA A 464 0.61 -20.72 -21.29
N VAL A 465 1.12 -21.73 -20.57
CA VAL A 465 1.76 -22.90 -21.18
C VAL A 465 0.73 -23.80 -21.86
N ASN A 466 -0.43 -23.98 -21.24
CA ASN A 466 -1.48 -24.88 -21.73
C ASN A 466 -2.48 -24.20 -22.69
N ASP A 467 -2.16 -22.99 -23.21
CA ASP A 467 -2.98 -22.24 -24.18
C ASP A 467 -4.49 -22.23 -23.84
N SER A 468 -4.84 -22.18 -22.56
CA SER A 468 -6.23 -22.26 -22.14
C SER A 468 -7.01 -21.01 -22.57
N ALA A 469 -8.14 -21.20 -23.25
CA ALA A 469 -9.06 -20.15 -23.74
C ALA A 469 -9.63 -19.25 -22.63
N VAL A 470 -9.33 -19.52 -21.36
CA VAL A 470 -9.81 -18.78 -20.18
C VAL A 470 -9.40 -17.31 -20.18
N PHE A 471 -8.31 -16.94 -20.87
CA PHE A 471 -7.84 -15.55 -20.96
C PHE A 471 -8.08 -14.90 -22.33
N ASN A 472 -9.07 -15.37 -23.08
CA ASN A 472 -9.49 -14.65 -24.28
C ASN A 472 -10.09 -13.30 -23.82
N ALA A 473 -9.33 -12.21 -23.98
CA ALA A 473 -9.76 -10.86 -23.60
C ALA A 473 -11.11 -10.51 -24.26
N GLU A 474 -11.37 -11.04 -25.46
CA GLU A 474 -12.64 -10.90 -26.15
C GLU A 474 -13.78 -11.58 -25.39
N ALA A 475 -13.54 -12.72 -24.73
CA ALA A 475 -14.54 -13.38 -23.90
C ALA A 475 -14.90 -12.56 -22.65
N TYR A 476 -13.91 -11.92 -22.01
CA TYR A 476 -14.16 -11.02 -20.87
C TYR A 476 -14.83 -9.71 -21.31
N VAL A 477 -14.35 -9.10 -22.40
CA VAL A 477 -14.99 -7.92 -22.97
C VAL A 477 -16.44 -8.26 -23.41
N ALA A 478 -16.65 -9.42 -24.00
CA ALA A 478 -17.99 -9.90 -24.34
C ALA A 478 -18.83 -10.15 -23.08
N PHE A 479 -18.24 -10.74 -22.01
CA PHE A 479 -18.90 -10.90 -20.73
C PHE A 479 -19.29 -9.56 -20.10
N PHE A 480 -18.36 -8.58 -20.05
CA PHE A 480 -18.65 -7.23 -19.56
C PHE A 480 -19.62 -6.47 -20.48
N ARG A 481 -19.49 -6.60 -21.81
CA ARG A 481 -20.48 -6.06 -22.76
C ARG A 481 -21.85 -6.67 -22.54
N ARG A 482 -21.93 -7.98 -22.24
CA ARG A 482 -23.19 -8.66 -21.88
C ARG A 482 -23.74 -8.16 -20.56
N LEU A 483 -22.88 -7.93 -19.56
CA LEU A 483 -23.26 -7.37 -18.26
C LEU A 483 -23.79 -5.93 -18.39
N VAL A 484 -23.09 -5.10 -19.18
CA VAL A 484 -23.50 -3.72 -19.51
C VAL A 484 -24.60 -3.74 -20.58
N GLY A 485 -24.80 -4.91 -21.25
CA GLY A 485 -25.86 -5.26 -22.19
C GLY A 485 -25.73 -4.56 -23.53
N LYS A 486 -24.57 -4.40 -24.11
CA LYS A 486 -24.43 -4.03 -25.52
C LYS A 486 -24.81 -5.24 -26.38
N THR A 487 -25.69 -5.04 -27.37
CA THR A 487 -26.10 -6.06 -28.33
C THR A 487 -24.93 -6.50 -29.21
N GLU A 488 -24.77 -7.80 -29.40
CA GLU A 488 -23.87 -8.35 -30.42
C GLU A 488 -24.54 -8.18 -31.78
N LEU A 489 -23.81 -7.66 -32.75
CA LEU A 489 -24.29 -7.62 -34.14
C LEU A 489 -24.26 -9.02 -34.73
N ARG A 490 -25.36 -9.43 -35.36
CA ARG A 490 -25.46 -10.71 -36.06
C ARG A 490 -24.64 -10.62 -37.34
N ARG A 491 -23.79 -11.63 -37.60
CA ARG A 491 -23.11 -11.83 -38.87
C ARG A 491 -23.74 -13.03 -39.55
N VAL A 492 -24.29 -12.84 -40.73
CA VAL A 492 -24.79 -13.89 -41.61
C VAL A 492 -23.89 -13.85 -42.85
N GLU A 493 -23.16 -14.94 -43.09
CA GLU A 493 -22.33 -15.09 -44.29
C GLU A 493 -23.12 -15.80 -45.37
N MET A 494 -22.95 -15.37 -46.64
CA MET A 494 -23.58 -16.02 -47.77
C MET A 494 -22.96 -17.43 -47.90
N LYS A 495 -23.80 -18.45 -47.95
CA LYS A 495 -23.37 -19.84 -48.11
C LYS A 495 -23.02 -20.08 -49.57
N GLU A 496 -21.84 -20.63 -49.83
CA GLU A 496 -21.39 -21.01 -51.19
C GLU A 496 -22.24 -22.12 -51.82
N LEU A 497 -22.85 -22.95 -50.99
CA LEU A 497 -23.75 -24.03 -51.38
C LEU A 497 -25.05 -23.92 -50.56
N SER A 498 -26.19 -23.73 -51.21
CA SER A 498 -27.50 -23.81 -50.56
C SER A 498 -28.02 -25.24 -50.66
N MET A 499 -28.40 -25.84 -49.51
CA MET A 499 -29.01 -27.17 -49.47
C MET A 499 -30.52 -27.19 -49.80
N GLU A 500 -31.19 -26.05 -49.65
CA GLU A 500 -32.62 -25.86 -49.90
C GLU A 500 -32.84 -24.48 -50.52
N ASP A 501 -33.62 -24.40 -51.60
CA ASP A 501 -34.05 -23.11 -52.17
C ASP A 501 -35.18 -22.49 -51.33
N VAL A 502 -35.11 -21.20 -51.13
CA VAL A 502 -36.08 -20.47 -50.31
C VAL A 502 -37.35 -20.22 -51.12
N VAL A 503 -38.44 -20.91 -50.75
CA VAL A 503 -39.78 -20.70 -51.33
C VAL A 503 -40.46 -19.50 -50.66
N ALA A 504 -40.89 -18.50 -51.47
CA ALA A 504 -41.41 -17.24 -50.97
C ALA A 504 -42.64 -17.40 -50.05
N ASP A 505 -43.57 -18.28 -50.38
CA ASP A 505 -44.78 -18.53 -49.56
C ASP A 505 -44.42 -19.13 -48.18
N ARG A 506 -43.50 -20.08 -48.17
CA ARG A 506 -43.04 -20.71 -46.93
C ARG A 506 -42.21 -19.71 -46.07
N ALA A 507 -41.45 -18.84 -46.71
CA ALA A 507 -40.71 -17.80 -46.05
C ALA A 507 -41.62 -16.76 -45.39
N CYS A 508 -42.66 -16.31 -46.13
CA CYS A 508 -43.67 -15.37 -45.62
C CYS A 508 -44.48 -15.99 -44.47
N ALA A 509 -44.87 -17.26 -44.58
CA ALA A 509 -45.57 -17.96 -43.51
C ALA A 509 -44.71 -18.09 -42.23
N ALA A 510 -43.43 -18.46 -42.35
CA ALA A 510 -42.52 -18.59 -41.22
C ALA A 510 -42.24 -17.21 -40.54
N LEU A 511 -42.10 -16.14 -41.33
CA LEU A 511 -41.95 -14.78 -40.83
C LEU A 511 -43.19 -14.28 -40.09
N SER A 512 -44.40 -14.61 -40.61
CA SER A 512 -45.69 -14.23 -39.99
C SER A 512 -45.90 -14.97 -38.65
N GLU A 513 -45.53 -16.24 -38.57
CA GLU A 513 -45.57 -17.04 -37.33
C GLU A 513 -44.59 -16.49 -36.29
N LEU A 514 -43.34 -16.20 -36.70
CA LEU A 514 -42.33 -15.61 -35.83
C LEU A 514 -42.77 -14.27 -35.29
N LYS A 515 -43.40 -13.43 -36.13
CA LYS A 515 -43.95 -12.14 -35.73
C LYS A 515 -45.05 -12.30 -34.69
N ALA A 516 -46.00 -13.23 -34.91
CA ALA A 516 -47.10 -13.50 -33.99
C ALA A 516 -46.57 -13.94 -32.61
N ASP A 517 -45.57 -14.84 -32.60
CA ASP A 517 -44.93 -15.29 -31.37
C ASP A 517 -44.14 -14.14 -30.64
N ALA A 518 -43.47 -13.30 -31.41
CA ALA A 518 -42.77 -12.12 -30.86
C ALA A 518 -43.74 -11.12 -30.23
N ASP A 519 -44.85 -10.81 -30.91
CA ASP A 519 -45.88 -9.91 -30.41
C ASP A 519 -46.60 -10.49 -29.19
N ALA A 520 -46.93 -11.79 -29.18
CA ALA A 520 -47.48 -12.47 -28.03
C ALA A 520 -46.56 -12.44 -26.82
N PHE A 521 -45.24 -12.64 -27.04
CA PHE A 521 -44.23 -12.54 -26.01
C PHE A 521 -44.11 -11.10 -25.47
N TYR A 522 -44.13 -10.10 -26.37
CA TYR A 522 -44.08 -8.70 -26.02
C TYR A 522 -45.27 -8.27 -25.15
N HIS A 523 -46.48 -8.67 -25.50
CA HIS A 523 -47.69 -8.33 -24.74
C HIS A 523 -47.73 -9.04 -23.38
N ARG A 524 -47.31 -10.30 -23.31
CA ARG A 524 -47.26 -11.09 -22.06
C ARG A 524 -46.31 -10.51 -21.02
N ASN A 525 -45.23 -9.86 -21.47
CA ASN A 525 -44.18 -9.30 -20.60
C ASN A 525 -44.21 -7.77 -20.51
N ARG A 526 -45.39 -7.13 -20.70
CA ARG A 526 -45.53 -5.67 -20.75
C ARG A 526 -45.39 -4.97 -19.40
N THR A 527 -45.68 -5.64 -18.28
CA THR A 527 -45.72 -5.05 -16.94
C THR A 527 -44.30 -4.83 -16.35
N ARG A 528 -44.09 -3.62 -15.81
CA ARG A 528 -42.88 -3.27 -15.08
C ARG A 528 -42.87 -4.07 -13.77
N GLN A 529 -41.88 -4.92 -13.56
CA GLN A 529 -41.76 -5.75 -12.36
C GLN A 529 -41.16 -4.91 -11.21
N ASN A 530 -41.87 -4.84 -10.07
CA ASN A 530 -41.33 -4.31 -8.82
C ASN A 530 -40.28 -5.28 -8.24
N TYR A 531 -39.42 -4.81 -7.34
CA TYR A 531 -38.33 -5.57 -6.75
C TYR A 531 -38.78 -6.97 -6.25
N PHE A 532 -39.86 -7.02 -5.45
CA PHE A 532 -40.40 -8.28 -4.95
C PHE A 532 -41.01 -9.17 -6.05
N ALA A 533 -41.72 -8.55 -7.01
CA ALA A 533 -42.29 -9.29 -8.15
C ALA A 533 -41.22 -9.90 -9.07
N TYR A 534 -40.07 -9.21 -9.20
CA TYR A 534 -38.92 -9.70 -9.93
C TYR A 534 -38.38 -11.01 -9.32
N TRP A 535 -38.19 -11.06 -7.99
CA TRP A 535 -37.66 -12.24 -7.29
C TRP A 535 -38.67 -13.38 -7.14
N THR A 536 -39.98 -13.07 -7.11
CA THR A 536 -41.03 -14.08 -6.90
C THR A 536 -41.57 -14.68 -8.22
N ARG A 537 -41.84 -13.86 -9.22
CA ARG A 537 -42.52 -14.32 -10.45
C ARG A 537 -41.53 -14.61 -11.58
N GLY A 538 -40.46 -13.81 -11.76
CA GLY A 538 -39.48 -14.01 -12.82
C GLY A 538 -40.09 -14.08 -14.24
N MET A 539 -39.24 -14.23 -15.22
CA MET A 539 -39.64 -14.41 -16.62
C MET A 539 -39.61 -15.90 -16.99
N SER A 540 -40.60 -16.38 -17.78
CA SER A 540 -40.65 -17.78 -18.20
C SER A 540 -39.48 -18.10 -19.15
N ARG A 541 -38.61 -19.01 -18.70
CA ARG A 541 -37.46 -19.50 -19.47
C ARG A 541 -37.90 -20.21 -20.74
N LYS A 542 -38.95 -21.03 -20.63
CA LYS A 542 -39.42 -21.88 -21.76
C LYS A 542 -39.85 -21.03 -22.95
N SER A 543 -40.66 -19.98 -22.72
CA SER A 543 -41.15 -19.14 -23.81
C SER A 543 -40.04 -18.30 -24.48
N LEU A 544 -39.02 -17.92 -23.73
CA LEU A 544 -37.87 -17.19 -24.31
C LEU A 544 -36.97 -18.10 -25.15
N THR A 545 -36.73 -19.33 -24.68
CA THR A 545 -35.93 -20.31 -25.42
C THR A 545 -36.66 -20.70 -26.72
N GLN A 546 -37.98 -20.95 -26.65
CA GLN A 546 -38.78 -21.27 -27.83
C GLN A 546 -38.75 -20.13 -28.88
N LEU A 547 -38.88 -18.86 -28.45
CA LEU A 547 -38.80 -17.74 -29.37
C LEU A 547 -37.39 -17.60 -29.98
N SER A 548 -36.33 -17.85 -29.18
CA SER A 548 -34.95 -17.83 -29.67
C SER A 548 -34.68 -18.94 -30.69
N ASP A 549 -35.11 -20.15 -30.41
CA ASP A 549 -34.91 -21.29 -31.30
C ASP A 549 -35.66 -21.09 -32.63
N LYS A 550 -36.93 -20.67 -32.60
CA LYS A 550 -37.69 -20.32 -33.80
C LYS A 550 -37.02 -19.18 -34.61
N LEU A 551 -36.50 -18.17 -33.93
CA LEU A 551 -35.76 -17.09 -34.62
C LEU A 551 -34.52 -17.63 -35.35
N GLU A 552 -33.76 -18.52 -34.72
CA GLU A 552 -32.57 -19.09 -35.33
C GLU A 552 -32.93 -20.04 -36.49
N ASP A 553 -34.03 -20.80 -36.38
CA ASP A 553 -34.54 -21.63 -37.47
C ASP A 553 -34.96 -20.83 -38.69
N VAL A 554 -35.69 -19.72 -38.48
CA VAL A 554 -36.11 -18.82 -39.58
C VAL A 554 -34.87 -18.13 -40.21
N VAL A 555 -33.92 -17.66 -39.41
CA VAL A 555 -32.68 -17.09 -39.94
C VAL A 555 -31.85 -18.14 -40.67
N GLY A 556 -31.79 -19.38 -40.18
CA GLY A 556 -31.11 -20.51 -40.81
C GLY A 556 -31.69 -20.84 -42.16
N TYR A 557 -33.02 -20.86 -42.26
CA TYR A 557 -33.76 -21.10 -43.52
C TYR A 557 -33.53 -19.96 -44.52
N LEU A 558 -33.76 -18.69 -44.10
CA LEU A 558 -33.61 -17.54 -44.98
C LEU A 558 -32.15 -17.23 -45.38
N SER A 559 -31.17 -17.71 -44.61
CA SER A 559 -29.74 -17.62 -44.98
C SER A 559 -29.35 -18.39 -46.23
N ASN A 560 -30.25 -19.29 -46.72
CA ASN A 560 -30.09 -20.00 -48.00
C ASN A 560 -30.54 -19.16 -49.20
N SER A 561 -31.11 -17.95 -48.98
CA SER A 561 -31.52 -17.06 -50.07
C SER A 561 -30.31 -16.56 -50.86
N ARG A 562 -30.46 -16.50 -52.19
CA ARG A 562 -29.45 -15.91 -53.10
C ARG A 562 -29.55 -14.40 -53.20
N ASN A 563 -30.58 -13.82 -52.59
CA ASN A 563 -30.80 -12.38 -52.64
C ASN A 563 -30.00 -11.66 -51.58
N GLN A 564 -29.07 -10.79 -51.99
CA GLN A 564 -28.21 -9.99 -51.12
C GLN A 564 -29.01 -9.08 -50.19
N LEU A 565 -30.13 -8.54 -50.62
CA LEU A 565 -30.97 -7.66 -49.81
C LEU A 565 -31.60 -8.40 -48.62
N VAL A 566 -32.05 -9.65 -48.84
CA VAL A 566 -32.57 -10.52 -47.78
C VAL A 566 -31.45 -10.84 -46.77
N ILE A 567 -30.27 -11.25 -47.24
CA ILE A 567 -29.13 -11.58 -46.35
C ILE A 567 -28.69 -10.37 -45.52
N ASN A 568 -28.57 -9.20 -46.13
CA ASN A 568 -28.23 -7.98 -45.43
C ASN A 568 -29.27 -7.64 -44.36
N LYS A 569 -30.56 -7.84 -44.65
CA LYS A 569 -31.64 -7.58 -43.71
C LYS A 569 -31.71 -8.57 -42.55
N LEU A 570 -31.30 -9.84 -42.76
CA LEU A 570 -31.17 -10.84 -41.71
C LEU A 570 -30.15 -10.42 -40.62
N MET A 571 -29.16 -9.60 -40.95
CA MET A 571 -28.20 -9.08 -39.97
C MET A 571 -28.86 -8.13 -38.98
N ASP A 572 -30.02 -7.55 -39.29
CA ASP A 572 -30.77 -6.65 -38.41
C ASP A 572 -31.50 -7.38 -37.28
N PHE A 573 -31.69 -8.73 -37.39
CA PHE A 573 -32.28 -9.51 -36.33
C PHE A 573 -31.39 -9.51 -35.08
N PRO A 574 -31.95 -9.20 -33.92
CA PRO A 574 -31.20 -9.24 -32.67
C PRO A 574 -30.84 -10.67 -32.27
N VAL A 575 -29.67 -10.84 -31.63
CA VAL A 575 -29.27 -12.12 -31.04
C VAL A 575 -29.83 -12.18 -29.62
N ILE A 576 -30.83 -13.07 -29.40
CA ILE A 576 -31.44 -13.24 -28.08
C ILE A 576 -30.54 -14.17 -27.25
N LYS A 577 -29.69 -13.62 -26.41
CA LYS A 577 -28.87 -14.39 -25.47
C LYS A 577 -29.38 -14.23 -24.04
N TYR A 578 -29.57 -15.35 -23.40
CA TYR A 578 -30.09 -15.49 -22.07
C TYR A 578 -28.95 -15.47 -21.02
N ASN A 579 -28.91 -14.47 -20.13
CA ASN A 579 -27.98 -14.46 -19.04
C ASN A 579 -28.56 -15.14 -17.78
N ARG A 580 -28.08 -16.36 -17.48
CA ARG A 580 -28.54 -17.18 -16.35
C ARG A 580 -28.38 -16.49 -15.00
N LEU A 581 -27.33 -15.66 -14.81
CA LEU A 581 -27.00 -15.03 -13.54
C LEU A 581 -28.01 -13.96 -13.10
N VAL A 582 -28.81 -13.43 -14.01
CA VAL A 582 -29.72 -12.32 -13.75
C VAL A 582 -31.18 -12.78 -13.63
N GLN A 583 -31.42 -14.09 -13.72
CA GLN A 583 -32.80 -14.61 -13.65
C GLN A 583 -33.10 -15.25 -12.29
N PRO A 584 -34.13 -14.76 -11.59
CA PRO A 584 -34.54 -15.32 -10.31
C PRO A 584 -34.94 -16.79 -10.36
N SER A 585 -35.43 -17.27 -11.52
CA SER A 585 -35.86 -18.64 -11.71
C SER A 585 -34.71 -19.67 -11.62
N VAL A 586 -33.46 -19.24 -11.75
CA VAL A 586 -32.28 -20.13 -11.66
C VAL A 586 -31.90 -20.40 -10.20
N TYR A 587 -32.29 -19.48 -9.28
CA TYR A 587 -31.97 -19.59 -7.86
C TYR A 587 -33.06 -20.40 -7.12
N GLY A 588 -32.64 -21.31 -6.25
CA GLY A 588 -33.52 -22.02 -5.34
C GLY A 588 -34.32 -21.10 -4.43
N LYS A 589 -35.40 -21.58 -3.82
CA LYS A 589 -36.29 -20.76 -2.97
C LYS A 589 -35.53 -20.07 -1.81
N THR A 590 -34.61 -20.78 -1.17
CA THR A 590 -33.75 -20.24 -0.08
C THR A 590 -32.77 -19.19 -0.57
N ALA A 591 -32.10 -19.42 -1.72
CA ALA A 591 -31.17 -18.45 -2.30
C ALA A 591 -31.88 -17.16 -2.73
N ARG A 592 -33.12 -17.23 -3.25
CA ARG A 592 -33.92 -16.04 -3.58
C ARG A 592 -34.30 -15.23 -2.35
N ALA A 593 -34.65 -15.88 -1.24
CA ALA A 593 -34.95 -15.20 0.01
C ALA A 593 -33.71 -14.45 0.56
N VAL A 594 -32.54 -15.06 0.49
CA VAL A 594 -31.27 -14.42 0.87
C VAL A 594 -30.96 -13.23 -0.04
N MET A 595 -31.13 -13.37 -1.36
CA MET A 595 -30.87 -12.28 -2.33
C MET A 595 -31.82 -11.09 -2.17
N ILE A 596 -33.03 -11.27 -1.61
CA ILE A 596 -33.96 -10.17 -1.32
C ILE A 596 -33.40 -9.27 -0.22
N VAL A 597 -32.69 -9.83 0.76
CA VAL A 597 -32.22 -9.11 1.96
C VAL A 597 -30.80 -8.52 1.75
N VAL A 598 -29.95 -9.17 0.96
CA VAL A 598 -28.56 -8.79 0.76
C VAL A 598 -28.43 -7.69 -0.32
N PRO A 599 -27.56 -6.65 -0.13
CA PRO A 599 -27.37 -5.55 -1.11
C PRO A 599 -27.01 -6.03 -2.52
N VAL A 600 -26.36 -7.17 -2.65
CA VAL A 600 -26.04 -7.81 -3.94
C VAL A 600 -27.30 -8.13 -4.74
N GLY A 601 -28.38 -8.50 -4.09
CA GLY A 601 -29.66 -8.76 -4.76
C GLY A 601 -30.26 -7.52 -5.41
N PHE A 602 -30.04 -6.34 -4.84
CA PHE A 602 -30.47 -5.09 -5.43
C PHE A 602 -29.68 -4.75 -6.72
N LEU A 603 -28.38 -5.00 -6.72
CA LEU A 603 -27.55 -4.84 -7.93
C LEU A 603 -28.01 -5.80 -9.05
N VAL A 604 -28.25 -7.07 -8.70
CA VAL A 604 -28.77 -8.06 -9.66
C VAL A 604 -30.14 -7.64 -10.21
N TYR A 605 -31.01 -7.09 -9.38
CA TYR A 605 -32.30 -6.53 -9.80
C TYR A 605 -32.15 -5.38 -10.80
N ILE A 606 -31.27 -4.39 -10.52
CA ILE A 606 -31.04 -3.26 -11.45
C ILE A 606 -30.56 -3.76 -12.81
N ILE A 607 -29.62 -4.69 -12.81
CA ILE A 607 -29.11 -5.31 -14.06
C ILE A 607 -30.22 -6.09 -14.75
N GLY A 608 -31.03 -6.82 -14.00
CA GLY A 608 -32.16 -7.59 -14.51
C GLY A 608 -33.24 -6.74 -15.16
N VAL A 609 -33.59 -5.63 -14.53
CA VAL A 609 -34.57 -4.68 -15.10
C VAL A 609 -34.05 -4.05 -16.41
N LYS A 610 -32.77 -3.68 -16.44
CA LYS A 610 -32.14 -3.17 -17.68
C LYS A 610 -32.14 -4.22 -18.80
N GLN A 611 -31.84 -5.47 -18.47
CA GLN A 611 -31.90 -6.57 -19.45
C GLN A 611 -33.32 -6.83 -19.93
N HIS A 612 -34.30 -6.78 -19.04
CA HIS A 612 -35.70 -6.94 -19.41
C HIS A 612 -36.20 -5.85 -20.37
N GLN A 613 -35.84 -4.59 -20.11
CA GLN A 613 -36.17 -3.47 -20.99
C GLN A 613 -35.53 -3.60 -22.38
N ARG A 614 -34.33 -4.17 -22.46
CA ARG A 614 -33.65 -4.45 -23.73
C ARG A 614 -34.30 -5.59 -24.48
N LEU A 615 -34.53 -6.70 -23.79
CA LEU A 615 -35.20 -7.83 -24.40
C LEU A 615 -36.54 -7.41 -25.04
N ARG A 616 -37.29 -6.54 -24.39
CA ARG A 616 -38.50 -5.96 -24.96
C ARG A 616 -38.25 -5.15 -26.23
N ARG A 617 -37.16 -4.36 -26.28
CA ARG A 617 -36.75 -3.62 -27.47
C ARG A 617 -36.33 -4.57 -28.60
N ASP A 618 -35.58 -5.60 -28.25
CA ASP A 618 -35.10 -6.59 -29.22
C ASP A 618 -36.25 -7.39 -29.78
N VAL A 619 -37.21 -7.83 -28.96
CA VAL A 619 -38.43 -8.51 -29.43
C VAL A 619 -39.29 -7.59 -30.33
N LYS A 620 -39.44 -6.31 -29.99
CA LYS A 620 -40.13 -5.38 -30.88
C LYS A 620 -39.41 -5.18 -32.21
N LYS A 621 -38.06 -5.21 -32.20
CA LYS A 621 -37.25 -5.15 -33.42
C LYS A 621 -37.45 -6.39 -34.30
N ILE A 622 -37.62 -7.59 -33.70
CA ILE A 622 -37.94 -8.81 -34.45
C ILE A 622 -39.22 -8.63 -35.27
N SER A 623 -40.29 -8.14 -34.65
CA SER A 623 -41.55 -7.88 -35.33
C SER A 623 -41.39 -6.90 -36.51
N GLN A 624 -40.63 -5.81 -36.33
CA GLN A 624 -40.34 -4.86 -37.38
C GLN A 624 -39.53 -5.44 -38.55
N VAL A 625 -38.49 -6.22 -38.25
CA VAL A 625 -37.64 -6.86 -39.27
C VAL A 625 -38.39 -7.93 -40.02
N CYS A 626 -39.35 -8.66 -39.38
CA CYS A 626 -40.23 -9.59 -40.04
C CYS A 626 -41.10 -8.89 -41.09
N ASP A 627 -41.66 -7.72 -40.76
CA ASP A 627 -42.48 -6.94 -41.73
C ASP A 627 -41.66 -6.47 -42.93
N GLU A 628 -40.50 -5.94 -42.69
CA GLU A 628 -39.58 -5.46 -43.74
C GLU A 628 -39.11 -6.58 -44.64
N LEU A 629 -38.74 -7.75 -44.07
CA LEU A 629 -38.36 -8.94 -44.87
C LEU A 629 -39.52 -9.49 -45.70
N THR A 630 -40.73 -9.52 -45.12
CA THR A 630 -41.91 -9.99 -45.83
C THR A 630 -42.19 -9.08 -47.04
N GLN A 631 -41.99 -7.77 -46.89
CA GLN A 631 -42.14 -6.83 -47.98
C GLN A 631 -41.07 -7.04 -49.07
N ILE A 632 -39.79 -7.19 -48.68
CA ILE A 632 -38.68 -7.43 -49.63
C ILE A 632 -38.90 -8.73 -50.41
N ILE A 633 -39.41 -9.80 -49.77
CA ILE A 633 -39.66 -11.08 -50.43
C ILE A 633 -40.83 -10.98 -51.41
N LYS A 634 -41.89 -10.25 -51.07
CA LYS A 634 -43.06 -10.03 -51.96
C LYS A 634 -42.70 -9.17 -53.18
N ASP A 635 -41.91 -8.07 -52.96
CA ASP A 635 -41.52 -7.19 -54.05
C ASP A 635 -40.57 -7.92 -55.05
N ASN A 636 -39.74 -8.82 -54.57
CA ASN A 636 -38.88 -9.64 -55.45
C ASN A 636 -39.67 -10.71 -56.23
N ASN A 637 -40.69 -11.35 -55.65
CA ASN A 637 -41.55 -12.31 -56.38
C ASN A 637 -42.34 -11.63 -57.50
N GLN A 638 -42.80 -10.36 -57.32
CA GLN A 638 -43.48 -9.59 -58.37
C GLN A 638 -42.55 -9.13 -59.49
N GLY A 639 -41.20 -9.05 -59.20
CA GLY A 639 -40.20 -8.72 -60.19
C GLY A 639 -39.76 -9.91 -61.07
N ASP A 640 -39.84 -11.12 -60.56
CA ASP A 640 -39.52 -12.35 -61.32
C ASP A 640 -40.68 -12.86 -62.21
N GLU A 641 -41.92 -12.38 -61.97
CA GLU A 641 -43.09 -12.69 -62.82
C GLU A 641 -43.28 -11.67 -63.96
N ARG A 642 -42.44 -10.65 -64.09
CA ARG A 642 -42.42 -9.71 -65.21
C ARG A 642 -41.16 -9.96 -66.09
#